data_765b1d64913fd425f11b6fe951d2095a
#
_entry.id   765b1d64913fd425f11b6fe951d2095a
#
_cell.length_a   1.000
_cell.length_b   1.000
_cell.length_c   1.000
_cell.angle_alpha   90.00
_cell.angle_beta   90.00
_cell.angle_gamma   90.00
#
_symmetry.space_group_name_H-M   'P 1'
#
loop_
_entity.id
_entity.type
_entity.pdbx_description
1 polymer ?
#
loop_
_entity_poly.entity_id
_entity_poly.type
_entity_poly.pdbx_seq_one_letter_code
_entity_poly.pdbx_strand_id
1 'polypeptide(L)'
;MHKIDASRLDLARQFRDRPFGPHGTELQKILKILRWDTIDDRIIAVQPDRGGRWQLARSTGRKGSPIEIFEGPGFATPAEAQWAIFRRRWERHTGQELRLDGDGPLPTQGRLATDLSRRAVLGYADRFSVEAGGRIAFKVSAEADYHAVIERLRCGDEAGVGMKATPIDAPVNRDYAGRRQAVACGSYVEIEDCRAFELASFTLIAHVWPTAPRLGRRQVVMGRRGYALMLDDEGRLSLRVGRSIVAVGPALLERHWYLAAASFDAGSGEAWVGQRPLLAYAAPGDTTAEAHARVEVPPPSGPGFRIAAGFGAGGVAEAFYNGKIDGPKVASRPLSLPERAALLDEAAVPDLAADLVAAWDFSRDMSSTRIVDVSAGARHGHTVNLPTRAMKGHGWDGSEYNWQHRPEHYGAIHFHDDDLYDCAWKTDFTFEVPADLASGLYCAHLTCGSDEDYVPFVVRPPRGTARAPLALLLPSASYWAYGNTHHHLEWQEGENVRGVFTTVDATTLFLHEHPEFGCSLYDHHSDGSGVCYASRLRPVLNMRPRERLWQLPADTHVIDWLEEKGIAFDLLTEDDLEAEGEALLEPYRCVMTGTHPEYPSKRMLDAFAAFQNGGGRFIYLGGNGFYWRTSYHPTLPGVIEMRRAEDGIRSWASEGGEYYHSFTGELGGMWRRMGRAPQSVAGVGMTAQGFDLSTHFERTPESFDPRVAFAFEGIGESERIGGFGLLGDGAAGWEVDRADLRLGTPPHALVVATATDFTASYHWMKEELTHTHSAITGETCPLVRCDMVFYETPNGGAVFSTSSIAWAGALSHDRYNNNVSRMTENVIRRFIDPAPF
;
A
#
# COMPACT_ATOMS: atom_id res chain seq x y z
N MET A 1 -30.73 17.11 8.06
CA MET A 1 -29.86 16.19 8.80
C MET A 1 -30.72 15.43 9.79
N HIS A 2 -30.80 14.11 9.70
CA HIS A 2 -31.54 13.30 10.68
C HIS A 2 -30.88 13.47 12.05
N LYS A 3 -31.64 13.87 13.06
CA LYS A 3 -31.16 13.90 14.43
C LYS A 3 -31.43 12.54 15.07
N ILE A 4 -30.50 12.07 15.86
CA ILE A 4 -30.69 10.88 16.68
C ILE A 4 -31.68 11.21 17.78
N ASP A 5 -32.75 10.42 17.92
CA ASP A 5 -33.70 10.54 19.02
C ASP A 5 -33.13 9.84 20.27
N ALA A 6 -32.75 10.64 21.24
CA ALA A 6 -32.15 10.15 22.50
C ALA A 6 -33.08 9.22 23.30
N SER A 7 -34.40 9.23 23.03
CA SER A 7 -35.34 8.36 23.71
C SER A 7 -35.35 6.90 23.19
N ARG A 8 -34.73 6.64 22.02
CA ARG A 8 -34.67 5.32 21.38
C ARG A 8 -33.63 4.38 22.04
N LEU A 9 -33.74 4.22 23.34
CA LEU A 9 -32.89 3.31 24.13
C LEU A 9 -33.05 1.83 23.72
N ASP A 10 -34.18 1.48 23.08
CA ASP A 10 -34.40 0.17 22.48
C ASP A 10 -33.33 -0.15 21.41
N LEU A 11 -32.96 0.81 20.56
CA LEU A 11 -31.94 0.66 19.53
C LEU A 11 -30.54 0.59 20.14
N ALA A 12 -30.29 1.38 21.20
CA ALA A 12 -29.03 1.30 21.93
C ALA A 12 -28.83 -0.09 22.58
N ARG A 13 -29.90 -0.70 23.12
CA ARG A 13 -29.85 -2.08 23.66
C ARG A 13 -29.56 -3.09 22.56
N GLN A 14 -30.22 -2.98 21.40
CA GLN A 14 -29.95 -3.86 20.26
C GLN A 14 -28.47 -3.82 19.84
N PHE A 15 -27.86 -2.62 19.80
CA PHE A 15 -26.44 -2.51 19.48
C PHE A 15 -25.55 -3.10 20.57
N ARG A 16 -25.81 -2.84 21.85
CA ARG A 16 -25.05 -3.42 22.95
C ARG A 16 -25.06 -4.95 22.92
N ASP A 17 -26.22 -5.54 22.63
CA ASP A 17 -26.40 -6.99 22.63
C ASP A 17 -25.76 -7.65 21.38
N ARG A 18 -25.64 -6.93 20.27
CA ARG A 18 -25.03 -7.39 19.01
C ARG A 18 -24.21 -6.29 18.32
N PRO A 19 -23.03 -5.90 18.84
CA PRO A 19 -22.24 -4.79 18.27
C PRO A 19 -21.78 -5.00 16.83
N PHE A 20 -21.62 -6.26 16.41
CA PHE A 20 -21.17 -6.64 15.06
C PHE A 20 -22.30 -7.00 14.10
N GLY A 21 -23.56 -6.88 14.53
CA GLY A 21 -24.73 -7.13 13.73
C GLY A 21 -25.22 -8.59 13.73
N PRO A 22 -26.18 -8.95 12.86
CA PRO A 22 -26.89 -8.07 11.95
C PRO A 22 -27.76 -7.01 12.67
N HIS A 23 -27.89 -5.83 12.09
CA HIS A 23 -28.66 -4.73 12.64
C HIS A 23 -29.89 -4.46 11.79
N GLY A 24 -31.05 -4.22 12.44
CA GLY A 24 -32.27 -3.82 11.74
C GLY A 24 -32.17 -2.41 11.14
N THR A 25 -33.00 -2.12 10.15
CA THR A 25 -33.00 -0.88 9.36
C THR A 25 -32.98 0.39 10.20
N GLU A 26 -33.73 0.44 11.31
CA GLU A 26 -33.78 1.64 12.18
C GLU A 26 -32.46 1.87 12.92
N LEU A 27 -31.82 0.81 13.40
CA LEU A 27 -30.50 0.90 14.02
C LEU A 27 -29.43 1.27 12.99
N GLN A 28 -29.49 0.71 11.76
CA GLN A 28 -28.57 1.05 10.67
C GLN A 28 -28.59 2.54 10.31
N LYS A 29 -29.78 3.18 10.33
CA LYS A 29 -29.88 4.64 10.11
C LYS A 29 -29.08 5.42 11.15
N ILE A 30 -29.15 5.03 12.42
CA ILE A 30 -28.37 5.64 13.51
C ILE A 30 -26.88 5.36 13.33
N LEU A 31 -26.52 4.11 13.05
CA LEU A 31 -25.12 3.69 12.87
C LEU A 31 -24.46 4.44 11.70
N LYS A 32 -25.15 4.67 10.59
CA LYS A 32 -24.65 5.47 9.47
C LYS A 32 -24.30 6.90 9.90
N ILE A 33 -25.06 7.49 10.80
CA ILE A 33 -24.76 8.82 11.36
C ILE A 33 -23.55 8.75 12.29
N LEU A 34 -23.56 7.81 13.23
CA LEU A 34 -22.48 7.66 14.23
C LEU A 34 -21.14 7.26 13.60
N ARG A 35 -21.14 6.53 12.49
CA ARG A 35 -19.95 6.11 11.74
C ARG A 35 -19.41 7.17 10.79
N TRP A 36 -20.07 8.31 10.67
CA TRP A 36 -19.64 9.45 9.84
C TRP A 36 -18.91 10.54 10.64
N ASP A 37 -18.21 10.16 11.71
CA ASP A 37 -17.35 11.06 12.47
C ASP A 37 -16.16 11.55 11.64
N THR A 38 -15.73 12.79 11.87
CA THR A 38 -14.55 13.35 11.20
C THR A 38 -13.28 12.59 11.60
N ILE A 39 -12.36 12.41 10.68
CA ILE A 39 -11.13 11.67 10.90
C ILE A 39 -10.30 12.28 12.03
N ASP A 40 -10.18 13.61 12.03
CA ASP A 40 -9.34 14.38 12.98
C ASP A 40 -9.84 14.38 14.43
N ASP A 41 -11.05 13.88 14.68
CA ASP A 41 -11.68 13.87 16.03
C ASP A 41 -12.46 12.57 16.27
N ARG A 42 -12.08 11.52 15.54
CA ARG A 42 -12.78 10.24 15.58
C ARG A 42 -12.53 9.51 16.89
N ILE A 43 -13.62 9.14 17.59
CA ILE A 43 -13.52 8.27 18.76
C ILE A 43 -13.29 6.84 18.29
N ILE A 44 -12.22 6.22 18.76
CA ILE A 44 -11.77 4.87 18.40
C ILE A 44 -11.47 4.06 19.66
N ALA A 45 -11.15 2.78 19.51
CA ALA A 45 -10.53 2.01 20.58
C ALA A 45 -9.17 1.47 20.11
N VAL A 46 -8.17 1.52 20.98
CA VAL A 46 -6.82 1.03 20.71
C VAL A 46 -6.45 -0.10 21.67
N GLN A 47 -5.63 -1.03 21.19
CA GLN A 47 -5.06 -2.12 21.98
C GLN A 47 -3.52 -2.02 21.90
N PRO A 48 -2.86 -1.38 22.90
CA PRO A 48 -1.41 -1.17 22.86
C PRO A 48 -0.60 -2.48 22.83
N ASP A 49 -1.04 -3.47 23.61
CA ASP A 49 -0.39 -4.78 23.70
C ASP A 49 -1.26 -5.85 23.07
N ARG A 50 -0.68 -6.78 22.34
CA ARG A 50 -1.39 -7.93 21.76
C ARG A 50 -2.05 -8.75 22.87
N GLY A 51 -3.36 -8.97 22.74
CA GLY A 51 -4.17 -9.66 23.77
C GLY A 51 -4.43 -8.86 25.05
N GLY A 52 -3.95 -7.61 25.11
CA GLY A 52 -4.22 -6.68 26.20
C GLY A 52 -5.64 -6.11 26.17
N ARG A 53 -5.91 -5.19 27.09
CA ARG A 53 -7.21 -4.51 27.14
C ARG A 53 -7.32 -3.39 26.12
N TRP A 54 -8.52 -3.22 25.56
CA TRP A 54 -8.86 -2.10 24.69
C TRP A 54 -9.04 -0.83 25.50
N GLN A 55 -8.55 0.26 24.99
CA GLN A 55 -8.69 1.59 25.61
C GLN A 55 -9.43 2.52 24.65
N LEU A 56 -10.38 3.30 25.18
CA LEU A 56 -11.04 4.34 24.41
C LEU A 56 -10.02 5.42 24.07
N ALA A 57 -10.06 5.92 22.84
CA ALA A 57 -9.12 6.91 22.35
C ALA A 57 -9.78 7.88 21.38
N ARG A 58 -9.06 8.96 21.07
CA ARG A 58 -9.42 9.91 20.02
C ARG A 58 -8.27 9.98 19.02
N SER A 59 -8.57 9.71 17.76
CA SER A 59 -7.61 9.81 16.67
C SER A 59 -7.47 11.25 16.21
N THR A 60 -6.26 11.61 15.78
CA THR A 60 -5.98 12.85 15.06
C THR A 60 -5.99 12.62 13.54
N GLY A 61 -6.18 11.38 13.12
CA GLY A 61 -6.31 10.96 11.73
C GLY A 61 -5.00 10.91 10.91
N ARG A 62 -3.91 11.47 11.42
CA ARG A 62 -2.64 11.55 10.69
C ARG A 62 -1.64 10.52 11.20
N LYS A 63 -1.04 9.77 10.29
CA LYS A 63 0.06 8.84 10.58
C LYS A 63 1.19 9.58 11.31
N GLY A 64 1.71 8.97 12.37
CA GLY A 64 2.75 9.57 13.21
C GLY A 64 2.28 10.61 14.22
N SER A 65 0.99 10.99 14.21
CA SER A 65 0.47 11.96 15.18
C SER A 65 0.13 11.31 16.52
N PRO A 66 0.28 12.03 17.65
CA PRO A 66 -0.13 11.52 18.96
C PRO A 66 -1.62 11.14 18.98
N ILE A 67 -1.94 10.05 19.68
CA ILE A 67 -3.32 9.63 19.95
C ILE A 67 -3.70 10.10 21.35
N GLU A 68 -4.91 10.64 21.54
CA GLU A 68 -5.43 10.94 22.87
C GLU A 68 -6.07 9.70 23.48
N ILE A 69 -5.44 9.11 24.49
CA ILE A 69 -5.95 7.95 25.23
C ILE A 69 -6.78 8.44 26.40
N PHE A 70 -8.00 7.90 26.56
CA PHE A 70 -8.85 8.18 27.73
C PHE A 70 -8.47 7.24 28.88
N GLU A 71 -8.12 7.84 30.04
CA GLU A 71 -7.65 7.10 31.20
C GLU A 71 -8.79 6.32 31.87
N GLY A 72 -8.61 4.99 32.00
CA GLY A 72 -9.62 4.11 32.61
C GLY A 72 -9.19 2.65 32.61
N PRO A 73 -10.02 1.76 33.17
CA PRO A 73 -9.68 0.33 33.30
C PRO A 73 -9.59 -0.42 31.96
N GLY A 74 -10.03 0.22 30.87
CA GLY A 74 -10.13 -0.39 29.55
C GLY A 74 -11.21 -1.48 29.47
N PHE A 75 -11.35 -2.08 28.29
CA PHE A 75 -12.38 -3.08 27.94
C PHE A 75 -11.71 -4.42 27.64
N ALA A 76 -12.34 -5.52 28.07
CA ALA A 76 -11.77 -6.86 27.91
C ALA A 76 -11.95 -7.40 26.49
N THR A 77 -13.04 -7.02 25.81
CA THR A 77 -13.42 -7.54 24.52
C THR A 77 -13.62 -6.46 23.46
N PRO A 78 -13.47 -6.78 22.17
CA PRO A 78 -13.82 -5.88 21.08
C PRO A 78 -15.28 -5.42 21.15
N ALA A 79 -16.21 -6.26 21.59
CA ALA A 79 -17.62 -5.93 21.73
C ALA A 79 -17.87 -4.83 22.77
N GLU A 80 -17.21 -4.93 23.93
CA GLU A 80 -17.24 -3.86 24.94
C GLU A 80 -16.65 -2.55 24.43
N ALA A 81 -15.56 -2.62 23.65
CA ALA A 81 -14.95 -1.46 23.02
C ALA A 81 -15.91 -0.79 22.00
N GLN A 82 -16.56 -1.57 21.14
CA GLN A 82 -17.58 -1.08 20.21
C GLN A 82 -18.73 -0.38 20.94
N TRP A 83 -19.20 -0.95 22.07
CA TRP A 83 -20.24 -0.35 22.91
C TRP A 83 -19.78 0.97 23.53
N ALA A 84 -18.56 1.05 23.99
CA ALA A 84 -18.00 2.28 24.56
C ALA A 84 -17.89 3.41 23.52
N ILE A 85 -17.44 3.09 22.27
CA ILE A 85 -17.40 4.04 21.16
C ILE A 85 -18.83 4.52 20.83
N PHE A 86 -19.80 3.60 20.71
CA PHE A 86 -21.19 3.92 20.44
C PHE A 86 -21.74 4.91 21.47
N ARG A 87 -21.57 4.64 22.77
CA ARG A 87 -22.01 5.51 23.86
C ARG A 87 -21.43 6.91 23.77
N ARG A 88 -20.11 7.02 23.50
CA ARG A 88 -19.43 8.30 23.42
C ARG A 88 -19.89 9.12 22.22
N ARG A 89 -20.10 8.48 21.06
CA ARG A 89 -20.60 9.16 19.87
C ARG A 89 -22.10 9.50 19.99
N TRP A 90 -22.89 8.64 20.66
CA TRP A 90 -24.28 8.95 20.99
C TRP A 90 -24.39 10.22 21.84
N GLU A 91 -23.60 10.33 22.90
CA GLU A 91 -23.52 11.54 23.73
C GLU A 91 -23.16 12.77 22.90
N ARG A 92 -22.15 12.67 22.02
CA ARG A 92 -21.76 13.74 21.10
C ARG A 92 -22.90 14.23 20.21
N HIS A 93 -23.68 13.31 19.64
CA HIS A 93 -24.74 13.64 18.70
C HIS A 93 -26.07 14.06 19.36
N THR A 94 -26.34 13.58 20.56
CA THR A 94 -27.62 13.85 21.27
C THR A 94 -27.48 14.90 22.37
N GLY A 95 -26.27 15.15 22.86
CA GLY A 95 -26.00 15.94 24.07
C GLY A 95 -26.40 15.24 25.36
N GLN A 96 -26.76 13.95 25.32
CA GLN A 96 -27.22 13.19 26.48
C GLN A 96 -26.34 11.96 26.69
N GLU A 97 -25.87 11.78 27.94
CA GLU A 97 -25.12 10.60 28.32
C GLU A 97 -25.99 9.34 28.15
N LEU A 98 -25.48 8.32 27.44
CA LEU A 98 -26.15 7.04 27.28
C LEU A 98 -25.66 6.05 28.34
N ARG A 99 -26.57 5.64 29.23
CA ARG A 99 -26.35 4.56 30.20
C ARG A 99 -27.51 3.58 30.17
N LEU A 100 -27.17 2.31 30.07
CA LEU A 100 -28.11 1.22 30.28
C LEU A 100 -27.76 0.50 31.59
N ASP A 101 -28.68 -0.33 32.07
CA ASP A 101 -28.47 -1.09 33.31
C ASP A 101 -27.21 -1.94 33.25
N GLY A 102 -26.35 -1.77 34.25
CA GLY A 102 -25.04 -2.42 34.34
C GLY A 102 -23.85 -1.62 33.75
N ASP A 103 -24.10 -0.49 33.08
CA ASP A 103 -23.04 0.33 32.51
C ASP A 103 -22.34 1.19 33.59
N GLY A 104 -21.01 1.09 33.65
CA GLY A 104 -20.16 2.04 34.35
C GLY A 104 -20.01 3.38 33.60
N PRO A 105 -19.47 4.44 34.28
CA PRO A 105 -19.12 5.68 33.60
C PRO A 105 -18.02 5.45 32.54
N LEU A 106 -18.07 6.17 31.43
CA LEU A 106 -16.97 6.20 30.47
C LEU A 106 -15.85 7.14 30.95
N PRO A 107 -14.58 6.80 30.69
CA PRO A 107 -13.47 7.68 31.01
C PRO A 107 -13.60 9.02 30.27
N THR A 108 -13.31 10.14 30.97
CA THR A 108 -13.49 11.50 30.43
C THR A 108 -12.17 12.26 30.29
N GLN A 109 -11.14 11.89 31.04
CA GLN A 109 -9.83 12.55 30.98
C GLN A 109 -9.00 11.87 29.89
N GLY A 110 -8.61 12.66 28.88
CA GLY A 110 -7.74 12.23 27.79
C GLY A 110 -6.31 12.71 28.02
N ARG A 111 -5.35 11.90 27.58
CA ARG A 111 -3.92 12.22 27.58
C ARG A 111 -3.36 11.94 26.19
N LEU A 112 -2.73 12.96 25.57
CA LEU A 112 -1.95 12.73 24.35
C LEU A 112 -0.79 11.79 24.67
N ALA A 113 -0.63 10.77 23.87
CA ALA A 113 0.36 9.74 24.04
C ALA A 113 1.02 9.36 22.70
N THR A 114 2.29 9.02 22.81
CA THR A 114 3.13 8.45 21.75
C THR A 114 3.89 7.28 22.36
N ASP A 115 4.47 6.41 21.51
CA ASP A 115 5.26 5.25 21.97
C ASP A 115 4.40 4.28 22.84
N LEU A 116 3.15 4.12 22.41
CA LEU A 116 2.17 3.25 23.06
C LEU A 116 2.40 1.78 22.72
N SER A 117 2.95 1.52 21.55
CA SER A 117 3.28 0.17 21.09
C SER A 117 4.77 0.07 20.78
N ARG A 118 5.40 -1.02 21.23
CA ARG A 118 6.84 -1.25 21.05
C ARG A 118 7.09 -2.62 20.46
N ARG A 119 8.18 -2.72 19.69
CA ARG A 119 8.71 -3.97 19.17
C ARG A 119 10.19 -4.10 19.55
N ALA A 120 10.51 -5.17 20.28
CA ALA A 120 11.88 -5.48 20.65
C ALA A 120 12.66 -6.15 19.51
N VAL A 121 11.98 -6.79 18.58
CA VAL A 121 12.57 -7.44 17.41
C VAL A 121 11.71 -7.26 16.17
N LEU A 122 12.36 -6.93 15.05
CA LEU A 122 11.75 -6.81 13.72
C LEU A 122 12.70 -7.35 12.67
N GLY A 123 12.19 -8.02 11.66
CA GLY A 123 13.00 -8.54 10.57
C GLY A 123 12.36 -8.40 9.19
N TYR A 124 13.18 -8.54 8.16
CA TYR A 124 12.75 -8.75 6.77
C TYR A 124 13.80 -9.56 6.01
N ALA A 125 13.41 -10.11 4.87
CA ALA A 125 14.30 -10.89 4.02
C ALA A 125 14.63 -10.13 2.71
N ASP A 126 15.79 -10.48 2.10
CA ASP A 126 16.19 -9.92 0.80
C ASP A 126 15.26 -10.35 -0.34
N ARG A 127 14.50 -11.42 -0.16
CA ARG A 127 13.52 -11.95 -1.12
C ARG A 127 12.36 -12.61 -0.39
N PHE A 128 11.21 -12.75 -1.08
CA PHE A 128 10.05 -13.46 -0.55
C PHE A 128 9.96 -14.91 -1.07
N SER A 129 10.48 -15.17 -2.26
CA SER A 129 10.53 -16.49 -2.87
C SER A 129 11.97 -16.92 -3.12
N VAL A 130 12.26 -18.19 -2.86
CA VAL A 130 13.58 -18.81 -3.05
C VAL A 130 13.42 -20.23 -3.58
N GLU A 131 14.28 -20.62 -4.53
CA GLU A 131 14.32 -21.99 -5.03
C GLU A 131 14.91 -22.94 -3.97
N ALA A 132 14.43 -24.19 -3.95
CA ALA A 132 15.12 -25.26 -3.21
C ALA A 132 16.56 -25.37 -3.72
N GLY A 133 17.54 -25.41 -2.81
CA GLY A 133 18.97 -25.30 -3.12
C GLY A 133 19.51 -23.88 -3.23
N GLY A 134 18.66 -22.85 -3.12
CA GLY A 134 19.04 -21.46 -3.13
C GLY A 134 19.37 -20.92 -1.72
N ARG A 135 19.43 -19.59 -1.61
CA ARG A 135 19.74 -18.92 -0.33
C ARG A 135 18.84 -17.71 -0.13
N ILE A 136 18.56 -17.40 1.14
CA ILE A 136 17.81 -16.23 1.55
C ILE A 136 18.51 -15.57 2.75
N ALA A 137 18.63 -14.23 2.69
CA ALA A 137 19.30 -13.44 3.72
C ALA A 137 18.27 -12.70 4.59
N PHE A 138 18.43 -12.82 5.91
CA PHE A 138 17.58 -12.16 6.90
C PHE A 138 18.31 -10.98 7.52
N LYS A 139 17.59 -9.88 7.66
CA LYS A 139 18.05 -8.62 8.22
C LYS A 139 17.17 -8.33 9.43
N VAL A 140 17.78 -8.21 10.61
CA VAL A 140 17.06 -8.11 11.88
C VAL A 140 17.50 -6.88 12.65
N SER A 141 16.54 -6.15 13.21
CA SER A 141 16.77 -5.11 14.20
C SER A 141 16.23 -5.59 15.53
N ALA A 142 17.08 -5.71 16.55
CA ALA A 142 16.70 -6.20 17.87
C ALA A 142 17.30 -5.34 18.97
N GLU A 143 16.56 -5.17 20.09
CA GLU A 143 16.99 -4.39 21.25
C GLU A 143 18.01 -5.13 22.12
N ALA A 144 17.95 -6.47 22.13
CA ALA A 144 18.81 -7.37 22.87
C ALA A 144 19.06 -8.62 22.03
N ASP A 145 19.86 -9.54 22.57
CA ASP A 145 20.09 -10.84 21.94
C ASP A 145 18.76 -11.54 21.67
N TYR A 146 18.66 -12.20 20.53
CA TYR A 146 17.44 -12.84 20.07
C TYR A 146 17.71 -14.26 19.58
N HIS A 147 16.70 -15.10 19.61
CA HIS A 147 16.72 -16.44 19.04
C HIS A 147 16.02 -16.46 17.70
N ALA A 148 16.56 -17.18 16.71
CA ALA A 148 15.93 -17.38 15.40
C ALA A 148 15.72 -18.87 15.14
N VAL A 149 14.54 -19.21 14.61
CA VAL A 149 14.17 -20.58 14.19
C VAL A 149 13.53 -20.53 12.82
N ILE A 150 13.93 -21.38 11.90
CA ILE A 150 13.20 -21.58 10.64
C ILE A 150 12.07 -22.57 10.88
N GLU A 151 10.86 -22.17 10.56
CA GLU A 151 9.65 -22.96 10.73
C GLU A 151 8.92 -23.15 9.40
N ARG A 152 8.35 -24.33 9.17
CA ARG A 152 7.35 -24.54 8.12
C ARG A 152 6.01 -24.04 8.62
N LEU A 153 5.43 -23.08 7.90
CA LEU A 153 4.17 -22.45 8.25
C LEU A 153 3.04 -23.05 7.40
N ARG A 154 2.09 -23.76 8.04
CA ARG A 154 0.91 -24.30 7.38
C ARG A 154 -0.31 -23.37 7.52
N CYS A 155 -0.57 -22.90 8.75
CA CYS A 155 -1.62 -21.95 9.07
C CYS A 155 -1.03 -20.82 9.92
N GLY A 156 -1.21 -19.58 9.49
CA GLY A 156 -0.72 -18.40 10.19
C GLY A 156 -1.80 -17.67 11.01
N ASP A 157 -3.02 -18.22 11.10
CA ASP A 157 -4.13 -17.62 11.83
C ASP A 157 -4.37 -18.34 13.17
N GLU A 158 -4.70 -17.57 14.21
CA GLU A 158 -5.05 -18.12 15.53
C GLU A 158 -6.51 -18.60 15.61
N ALA A 159 -7.38 -18.12 14.70
CA ALA A 159 -8.77 -18.54 14.62
C ALA A 159 -8.94 -19.91 13.92
N GLY A 160 -10.14 -20.45 13.98
CA GLY A 160 -10.48 -21.71 13.32
C GLY A 160 -9.67 -22.88 13.83
N VAL A 161 -8.74 -23.41 13.04
CA VAL A 161 -7.88 -24.55 13.39
C VAL A 161 -6.66 -24.16 14.21
N GLY A 162 -6.41 -22.85 14.38
CA GLY A 162 -5.27 -22.31 15.10
C GLY A 162 -3.98 -22.32 14.28
N MET A 163 -3.00 -21.57 14.78
CA MET A 163 -1.69 -21.47 14.13
C MET A 163 -0.96 -22.83 14.10
N LYS A 164 -0.42 -23.17 12.93
CA LYS A 164 0.35 -24.40 12.69
C LYS A 164 1.71 -24.05 12.08
N ALA A 165 2.72 -23.94 12.91
CA ALA A 165 4.12 -23.77 12.53
C ALA A 165 4.95 -24.92 13.14
N THR A 166 5.90 -25.43 12.38
CA THR A 166 6.76 -26.56 12.83
C THR A 166 8.20 -26.23 12.52
N PRO A 167 9.09 -26.22 13.53
CA PRO A 167 10.52 -26.03 13.33
C PRO A 167 11.11 -27.08 12.37
N ILE A 168 12.00 -26.62 11.48
CA ILE A 168 12.82 -27.53 10.67
C ILE A 168 14.26 -27.51 11.20
N ASP A 169 15.00 -28.57 10.94
CA ASP A 169 16.44 -28.61 11.29
C ASP A 169 17.20 -27.67 10.32
N ALA A 170 17.81 -26.62 10.88
CA ALA A 170 18.57 -25.66 10.11
C ALA A 170 19.73 -25.09 10.94
N PRO A 171 20.96 -25.00 10.37
CA PRO A 171 22.14 -24.49 11.08
C PRO A 171 21.98 -23.03 11.60
N VAL A 172 21.01 -22.30 11.07
CA VAL A 172 20.70 -20.91 11.47
C VAL A 172 19.77 -20.82 12.68
N ASN A 173 19.24 -21.94 13.17
CA ASN A 173 18.42 -22.00 14.38
C ASN A 173 19.33 -21.87 15.63
N ARG A 174 19.51 -20.65 16.10
CA ARG A 174 20.39 -20.33 17.22
C ARG A 174 20.17 -18.90 17.73
N ASP A 175 20.93 -18.57 18.79
CA ASP A 175 20.97 -17.20 19.31
C ASP A 175 21.90 -16.31 18.48
N TYR A 176 21.50 -15.05 18.34
CA TYR A 176 22.22 -13.99 17.67
C TYR A 176 22.35 -12.77 18.57
N ALA A 177 23.48 -12.07 18.47
CA ALA A 177 23.67 -10.82 19.17
C ALA A 177 22.71 -9.75 18.64
N GLY A 178 21.99 -9.10 19.53
CA GLY A 178 21.07 -8.02 19.18
C GLY A 178 21.78 -6.78 18.65
N ARG A 179 21.16 -6.14 17.71
CA ARG A 179 21.60 -4.87 17.12
C ARG A 179 20.40 -4.06 16.66
N ARG A 180 20.22 -2.85 17.18
CA ARG A 180 19.26 -1.91 16.61
C ARG A 180 19.76 -1.39 15.27
N GLN A 181 18.88 -1.40 14.27
CA GLN A 181 19.14 -0.89 12.93
C GLN A 181 18.09 0.18 12.62
N ALA A 182 18.55 1.40 12.34
CA ALA A 182 17.69 2.52 12.03
C ALA A 182 17.11 2.39 10.62
N VAL A 183 15.93 2.96 10.41
CA VAL A 183 15.33 3.15 9.09
C VAL A 183 15.64 4.57 8.64
N ALA A 184 16.23 4.71 7.45
CA ALA A 184 16.50 6.00 6.83
C ALA A 184 15.46 6.26 5.73
N CYS A 185 14.30 6.79 6.09
CA CYS A 185 13.28 7.21 5.13
C CYS A 185 13.52 8.64 4.63
N GLY A 186 12.78 9.02 3.60
CA GLY A 186 12.91 10.28 2.89
C GLY A 186 13.77 10.17 1.63
N SER A 187 13.29 10.75 0.54
CA SER A 187 13.93 10.65 -0.76
C SER A 187 14.73 11.91 -1.12
N TYR A 188 15.77 11.68 -1.91
CA TYR A 188 16.66 12.75 -2.39
C TYR A 188 17.53 12.26 -3.55
N VAL A 189 18.29 13.18 -4.16
CA VAL A 189 19.34 12.84 -5.11
C VAL A 189 20.71 13.03 -4.43
N GLU A 190 21.54 12.00 -4.47
CA GLU A 190 22.95 12.08 -4.10
C GLU A 190 23.80 12.26 -5.36
N ILE A 191 24.72 13.24 -5.36
CA ILE A 191 25.60 13.51 -6.48
C ILE A 191 26.96 12.86 -6.23
N GLU A 192 27.44 12.07 -7.20
CA GLU A 192 28.63 11.23 -7.06
C GLU A 192 29.93 12.02 -6.99
N ASP A 193 30.11 13.03 -7.88
CA ASP A 193 31.29 13.93 -7.88
C ASP A 193 30.96 15.28 -7.27
N CYS A 194 31.42 15.50 -6.05
CA CYS A 194 31.09 16.67 -5.26
C CYS A 194 32.17 17.75 -5.19
N ARG A 195 33.41 17.51 -5.68
CA ARG A 195 34.52 18.47 -5.57
C ARG A 195 34.25 19.75 -6.37
N ALA A 196 33.62 19.62 -7.53
CA ALA A 196 33.29 20.77 -8.38
C ALA A 196 32.31 21.76 -7.74
N PHE A 197 31.64 21.38 -6.66
CA PHE A 197 30.71 22.25 -5.91
C PHE A 197 31.41 23.01 -4.75
N GLU A 198 32.73 22.95 -4.64
CA GLU A 198 33.53 23.77 -3.71
C GLU A 198 33.73 25.18 -4.26
N LEU A 199 32.61 25.90 -4.40
CA LEU A 199 32.54 27.20 -5.07
C LEU A 199 32.67 28.34 -4.04
N ALA A 200 33.51 29.34 -4.36
CA ALA A 200 33.60 30.60 -3.61
C ALA A 200 32.36 31.46 -3.90
N SER A 201 32.07 31.69 -5.19
CA SER A 201 30.85 32.34 -5.65
C SER A 201 30.00 31.34 -6.43
N PHE A 202 28.68 31.44 -6.39
CA PHE A 202 27.80 30.51 -7.04
C PHE A 202 26.40 31.05 -7.35
N THR A 203 25.72 30.38 -8.24
CA THR A 203 24.26 30.50 -8.49
C THR A 203 23.59 29.12 -8.41
N LEU A 204 22.44 29.07 -7.77
CA LEU A 204 21.53 27.90 -7.69
C LEU A 204 20.18 28.30 -8.32
N ILE A 205 19.68 27.51 -9.27
CA ILE A 205 18.38 27.73 -9.92
C ILE A 205 17.62 26.40 -9.98
N ALA A 206 16.33 26.40 -9.66
CA ALA A 206 15.43 25.27 -9.87
C ALA A 206 13.99 25.76 -10.05
N HIS A 207 13.17 24.97 -10.75
CA HIS A 207 11.73 25.08 -10.64
C HIS A 207 11.27 24.22 -9.49
N VAL A 208 10.43 24.77 -8.61
CA VAL A 208 9.95 24.07 -7.41
C VAL A 208 8.43 24.17 -7.30
N TRP A 209 7.81 23.09 -6.85
CA TRP A 209 6.38 22.97 -6.63
C TRP A 209 6.15 22.35 -5.24
N PRO A 210 6.16 23.14 -4.17
CA PRO A 210 6.11 22.65 -2.80
C PRO A 210 4.72 22.11 -2.48
N THR A 211 4.64 20.95 -1.84
CA THR A 211 3.38 20.34 -1.39
C THR A 211 3.09 20.63 0.07
N ALA A 212 4.12 20.81 0.88
CA ALA A 212 3.99 21.13 2.30
C ALA A 212 5.01 22.19 2.73
N PRO A 213 4.91 23.45 2.23
CA PRO A 213 5.92 24.47 2.51
C PRO A 213 5.98 24.87 3.99
N ARG A 214 4.86 24.81 4.73
CA ARG A 214 4.74 25.26 6.13
C ARG A 214 4.74 24.11 7.12
N LEU A 215 5.75 23.23 7.06
CA LEU A 215 5.89 22.10 8.00
C LEU A 215 6.46 22.50 9.38
N GLY A 216 6.80 23.78 9.61
CA GLY A 216 7.47 24.21 10.84
C GLY A 216 8.90 23.69 10.98
N ARG A 217 9.51 23.27 9.88
CA ARG A 217 10.88 22.82 9.79
C ARG A 217 11.49 23.17 8.43
N ARG A 218 12.82 23.24 8.41
CA ARG A 218 13.56 23.52 7.18
C ARG A 218 13.44 22.36 6.18
N GLN A 219 13.43 22.73 4.87
CA GLN A 219 13.40 21.79 3.76
C GLN A 219 14.41 22.23 2.71
N VAL A 220 15.40 21.40 2.41
CA VAL A 220 16.47 21.74 1.45
C VAL A 220 16.06 21.37 0.04
N VAL A 221 16.03 22.36 -0.87
CA VAL A 221 15.79 22.13 -2.30
C VAL A 221 17.06 21.56 -2.95
N MET A 222 18.22 22.21 -2.74
CA MET A 222 19.51 21.71 -3.19
C MET A 222 20.67 22.42 -2.48
N GLY A 223 21.77 21.73 -2.33
CA GLY A 223 22.95 22.35 -1.75
C GLY A 223 23.96 21.39 -1.16
N ARG A 224 24.87 21.94 -0.42
CA ARG A 224 25.90 21.25 0.35
C ARG A 224 25.98 21.79 1.77
N ARG A 225 26.90 21.25 2.61
CA ARG A 225 27.07 21.71 4.00
C ARG A 225 27.31 23.22 4.13
N GLY A 226 28.00 23.83 3.18
CA GLY A 226 28.40 25.26 3.21
C GLY A 226 27.33 26.21 2.71
N TYR A 227 26.46 25.78 1.82
CA TYR A 227 25.40 26.59 1.24
C TYR A 227 24.23 25.73 0.76
N ALA A 228 23.03 26.31 0.78
CA ALA A 228 21.85 25.63 0.29
C ALA A 228 20.73 26.62 -0.08
N LEU A 229 20.03 26.33 -1.17
CA LEU A 229 18.71 26.84 -1.47
C LEU A 229 17.70 25.98 -0.71
N MET A 230 16.82 26.59 0.09
CA MET A 230 15.92 25.85 0.98
C MET A 230 14.64 26.63 1.28
N LEU A 231 13.68 25.98 1.90
CA LEU A 231 12.58 26.60 2.62
C LEU A 231 12.95 26.69 4.11
N ASP A 232 12.67 27.82 4.74
CA ASP A 232 12.82 27.98 6.19
C ASP A 232 11.61 27.39 6.96
N ASP A 233 11.62 27.52 8.27
CA ASP A 233 10.58 26.96 9.16
C ASP A 233 9.19 27.58 8.91
N GLU A 234 9.13 28.76 8.26
CA GLU A 234 7.91 29.47 7.89
C GLU A 234 7.49 29.21 6.43
N GLY A 235 8.24 28.41 5.68
CA GLY A 235 7.97 28.07 4.26
C GLY A 235 8.43 29.14 3.28
N ARG A 236 9.33 30.04 3.69
CA ARG A 236 9.89 31.08 2.81
C ARG A 236 11.12 30.55 2.10
N LEU A 237 11.23 30.87 0.82
CA LEU A 237 12.42 30.56 0.06
C LEU A 237 13.63 31.29 0.66
N SER A 238 14.73 30.57 0.88
CA SER A 238 15.87 31.06 1.62
C SER A 238 17.19 30.56 1.04
N LEU A 239 18.22 31.41 1.09
CA LEU A 239 19.60 31.03 0.85
C LEU A 239 20.33 30.94 2.19
N ARG A 240 20.92 29.78 2.47
CA ARG A 240 21.86 29.59 3.56
C ARG A 240 23.30 29.68 3.02
N VAL A 241 24.14 30.52 3.64
CA VAL A 241 25.59 30.59 3.40
C VAL A 241 26.30 30.53 4.74
N GLY A 242 27.00 29.43 5.00
CA GLY A 242 27.56 29.17 6.32
C GLY A 242 26.46 29.04 7.39
N ARG A 243 26.45 29.96 8.35
CA ARG A 243 25.42 30.07 9.39
C ARG A 243 24.33 31.12 9.08
N SER A 244 24.61 31.99 8.11
CA SER A 244 23.69 33.07 7.73
C SER A 244 22.57 32.53 6.83
N ILE A 245 21.35 33.08 7.02
CA ILE A 245 20.19 32.78 6.19
C ILE A 245 19.62 34.11 5.69
N VAL A 246 19.38 34.19 4.38
CA VAL A 246 18.67 35.28 3.73
C VAL A 246 17.36 34.71 3.20
N ALA A 247 16.22 35.23 3.67
CA ALA A 247 14.89 34.72 3.35
C ALA A 247 14.05 35.74 2.62
N VAL A 248 13.26 35.34 1.65
CA VAL A 248 12.26 36.16 0.95
C VAL A 248 11.08 36.44 1.91
N GLY A 249 10.36 37.57 1.69
CA GLY A 249 9.26 37.92 2.58
C GLY A 249 8.08 36.94 2.61
N PRO A 250 7.42 36.64 1.47
CA PRO A 250 6.28 35.73 1.47
C PRO A 250 6.70 34.25 1.40
N ALA A 251 5.99 33.37 2.12
CA ALA A 251 6.11 31.93 1.96
C ALA A 251 5.63 31.50 0.58
N LEU A 252 6.14 30.38 0.09
CA LEU A 252 5.66 29.76 -1.14
C LEU A 252 4.22 29.28 -0.95
N LEU A 253 3.42 29.35 -2.01
CA LEU A 253 2.08 28.77 -2.06
C LEU A 253 2.18 27.27 -2.31
N GLU A 254 1.41 26.53 -1.58
CA GLU A 254 1.29 25.09 -1.77
C GLU A 254 0.76 24.77 -3.17
N ARG A 255 1.38 23.75 -3.81
CA ARG A 255 0.99 23.23 -5.13
C ARG A 255 0.98 24.28 -6.25
N HIS A 256 1.96 25.19 -6.22
CA HIS A 256 2.21 26.17 -7.27
C HIS A 256 3.67 26.11 -7.74
N TRP A 257 3.87 26.17 -9.05
CA TRP A 257 5.21 26.24 -9.61
C TRP A 257 5.86 27.59 -9.37
N TYR A 258 7.10 27.57 -8.97
CA TYR A 258 7.99 28.74 -8.83
C TYR A 258 9.28 28.52 -9.57
N LEU A 259 9.78 29.56 -10.21
CA LEU A 259 11.19 29.70 -10.51
C LEU A 259 11.87 30.23 -9.25
N ALA A 260 12.74 29.43 -8.67
CA ALA A 260 13.50 29.71 -7.46
C ALA A 260 14.97 29.83 -7.77
N ALA A 261 15.60 30.95 -7.36
CA ALA A 261 17.01 31.17 -7.59
C ALA A 261 17.70 31.80 -6.39
N ALA A 262 18.98 31.50 -6.25
CA ALA A 262 19.84 32.15 -5.27
C ALA A 262 21.25 32.34 -5.83
N SER A 263 21.92 33.41 -5.45
CA SER A 263 23.32 33.64 -5.83
C SER A 263 24.13 34.23 -4.68
N PHE A 264 25.40 33.92 -4.66
CA PHE A 264 26.35 34.42 -3.69
C PHE A 264 27.64 34.89 -4.39
N ASP A 265 28.09 36.09 -4.03
CA ASP A 265 29.35 36.66 -4.49
C ASP A 265 30.35 36.78 -3.32
N ALA A 266 31.38 35.96 -3.34
CA ALA A 266 32.44 35.99 -2.34
C ALA A 266 33.25 37.27 -2.33
N GLY A 267 33.34 38.01 -3.48
CA GLY A 267 34.09 39.25 -3.59
C GLY A 267 33.43 40.40 -2.86
N SER A 268 32.12 40.53 -2.94
CA SER A 268 31.31 41.54 -2.23
C SER A 268 30.72 41.09 -0.93
N GLY A 269 30.66 39.79 -0.70
CA GLY A 269 29.90 39.15 0.41
C GLY A 269 28.38 39.20 0.21
N GLU A 270 27.87 39.55 -0.98
CA GLU A 270 26.45 39.66 -1.24
C GLU A 270 25.83 38.30 -1.48
N ALA A 271 24.82 37.97 -0.68
CA ALA A 271 23.90 36.85 -0.86
C ALA A 271 22.53 37.37 -1.31
N TRP A 272 22.02 36.81 -2.39
CA TRP A 272 20.72 37.13 -2.96
C TRP A 272 19.86 35.86 -3.15
N VAL A 273 18.56 36.00 -2.94
CA VAL A 273 17.56 34.96 -3.20
C VAL A 273 16.31 35.59 -3.78
N GLY A 274 15.73 34.97 -4.81
CA GLY A 274 14.53 35.44 -5.49
C GLY A 274 13.59 34.29 -5.86
N GLN A 275 12.31 34.59 -5.86
CA GLN A 275 11.23 33.67 -6.26
C GLN A 275 10.26 34.36 -7.21
N ARG A 276 9.80 33.62 -8.22
CA ARG A 276 8.72 34.05 -9.12
C ARG A 276 7.74 32.91 -9.33
N PRO A 277 6.43 33.12 -9.02
CA PRO A 277 5.38 32.14 -9.31
C PRO A 277 5.16 32.03 -10.82
N LEU A 278 5.03 30.80 -11.32
CA LEU A 278 4.67 30.46 -12.69
C LEU A 278 3.17 30.15 -12.73
N LEU A 279 2.34 31.17 -12.80
CA LEU A 279 0.90 31.04 -12.68
C LEU A 279 0.27 30.78 -14.05
N ALA A 280 -0.40 29.65 -14.20
CA ALA A 280 -1.20 29.33 -15.39
C ALA A 280 -2.61 29.92 -15.33
N TYR A 281 -3.08 30.35 -14.17
CA TYR A 281 -4.38 30.97 -13.93
C TYR A 281 -4.32 31.88 -12.70
N ALA A 282 -5.33 32.72 -12.52
CA ALA A 282 -5.38 33.69 -11.43
C ALA A 282 -5.25 33.03 -10.05
N ALA A 283 -4.13 33.28 -9.40
CA ALA A 283 -3.92 32.87 -8.02
C ALA A 283 -4.15 34.04 -7.06
N PRO A 284 -4.38 33.78 -5.77
CA PRO A 284 -4.53 34.83 -4.77
C PRO A 284 -3.18 35.53 -4.51
N GLY A 285 -2.89 36.58 -5.25
CA GLY A 285 -1.77 37.49 -5.08
C GLY A 285 -0.48 37.06 -5.82
N ASP A 286 0.26 38.06 -6.26
CA ASP A 286 1.62 37.88 -6.79
C ASP A 286 2.58 37.75 -5.61
N THR A 287 3.26 36.61 -5.52
CA THR A 287 4.30 36.34 -4.51
C THR A 287 5.70 36.43 -5.09
N THR A 288 5.89 37.12 -6.23
CA THR A 288 7.20 37.50 -6.73
C THR A 288 7.92 38.35 -5.70
N ALA A 289 9.11 37.96 -5.30
CA ALA A 289 9.87 38.64 -4.27
C ALA A 289 11.35 38.28 -4.32
N GLU A 290 12.19 39.17 -3.79
CA GLU A 290 13.60 38.93 -3.60
C GLU A 290 14.04 39.41 -2.21
N ALA A 291 15.19 38.92 -1.77
CA ALA A 291 15.91 39.40 -0.60
C ALA A 291 17.43 39.35 -0.86
N HIS A 292 18.17 40.27 -0.26
CA HIS A 292 19.63 40.27 -0.30
C HIS A 292 20.19 40.74 1.04
N ALA A 293 21.39 40.27 1.35
CA ALA A 293 22.15 40.69 2.51
C ALA A 293 23.63 40.46 2.30
N ARG A 294 24.47 41.25 3.00
CA ARG A 294 25.90 40.92 3.14
C ARG A 294 26.08 39.91 4.23
N VAL A 295 26.76 38.80 3.90
CA VAL A 295 27.04 37.70 4.83
C VAL A 295 28.56 37.51 4.92
N GLU A 296 29.03 37.21 6.14
CA GLU A 296 30.42 36.83 6.34
C GLU A 296 30.64 35.39 5.90
N VAL A 297 31.77 35.19 5.21
CA VAL A 297 32.15 33.89 4.64
C VAL A 297 33.24 33.27 5.48
N PRO A 298 33.25 32.00 5.72
CA PRO A 298 33.72 31.05 4.70
C PRO A 298 32.65 30.00 4.35
N PRO A 299 32.62 29.52 3.13
CA PRO A 299 31.92 28.30 2.84
C PRO A 299 32.60 27.16 3.62
N PRO A 300 31.91 26.47 4.54
CA PRO A 300 32.48 25.29 5.17
C PRO A 300 32.82 24.26 4.12
N SER A 301 33.98 23.66 4.24
CA SER A 301 34.39 22.50 3.48
C SER A 301 33.60 21.27 3.96
N GLY A 302 33.31 20.36 3.06
CA GLY A 302 32.70 19.06 3.36
C GLY A 302 32.28 18.38 2.07
N PRO A 303 32.39 17.07 1.96
CA PRO A 303 31.94 16.33 0.79
C PRO A 303 30.43 16.37 0.65
N GLY A 304 29.95 16.11 -0.55
CA GLY A 304 28.53 15.91 -0.88
C GLY A 304 27.84 17.11 -1.50
N PHE A 305 26.97 16.83 -2.45
CA PHE A 305 25.96 17.74 -2.97
C PHE A 305 24.66 16.95 -3.09
N ARG A 306 23.54 17.49 -2.60
CA ARG A 306 22.24 16.84 -2.63
C ARG A 306 21.17 17.73 -3.21
N ILE A 307 20.15 17.08 -3.80
CA ILE A 307 18.91 17.72 -4.21
C ILE A 307 17.79 17.06 -3.38
N ALA A 308 16.89 17.89 -2.85
CA ALA A 308 15.76 17.51 -1.98
C ALA A 308 16.13 17.04 -0.56
N ALA A 309 17.39 17.13 -0.14
CA ALA A 309 17.78 16.90 1.26
C ALA A 309 19.04 17.67 1.64
N GLY A 310 19.19 17.91 2.93
CA GLY A 310 20.36 18.49 3.56
C GLY A 310 21.32 17.46 4.16
N PHE A 311 22.28 17.97 4.95
CA PHE A 311 23.32 17.17 5.60
C PHE A 311 23.26 17.34 7.12
N GLY A 312 22.87 16.30 7.83
CA GLY A 312 22.88 16.21 9.27
C GLY A 312 24.24 15.78 9.87
N ALA A 313 24.20 15.46 11.12
CA ALA A 313 25.38 14.94 11.84
C ALA A 313 25.87 13.65 11.17
N GLY A 314 27.19 13.47 11.08
CA GLY A 314 27.75 12.29 10.43
C GLY A 314 27.49 12.16 8.91
N GLY A 315 26.85 13.13 8.26
CA GLY A 315 26.52 13.08 6.82
C GLY A 315 25.17 12.43 6.50
N VAL A 316 24.38 12.06 7.51
CA VAL A 316 23.02 11.52 7.34
C VAL A 316 22.17 12.56 6.59
N ALA A 317 21.24 12.09 5.76
CA ALA A 317 20.29 12.98 5.10
C ALA A 317 19.26 13.51 6.12
N GLU A 318 18.98 14.82 6.03
CA GLU A 318 17.97 15.48 6.85
C GLU A 318 17.32 16.63 6.09
N ALA A 319 16.33 17.28 6.68
CA ALA A 319 15.67 18.44 6.10
C ALA A 319 15.14 18.16 4.68
N PHE A 320 14.50 17.00 4.52
CA PHE A 320 13.90 16.55 3.27
C PHE A 320 12.87 17.56 2.75
N TYR A 321 12.87 17.75 1.44
CA TYR A 321 11.92 18.58 0.72
C TYR A 321 10.69 17.75 0.35
N ASN A 322 9.49 18.27 0.61
CA ASN A 322 8.24 17.73 0.13
C ASN A 322 7.72 18.54 -1.06
N GLY A 323 7.69 17.92 -2.24
CA GLY A 323 7.24 18.57 -3.45
C GLY A 323 8.03 18.18 -4.69
N LYS A 324 7.67 18.81 -5.82
CA LYS A 324 8.34 18.56 -7.11
C LYS A 324 9.50 19.53 -7.32
N ILE A 325 10.58 19.01 -7.88
CA ILE A 325 11.72 19.80 -8.37
C ILE A 325 11.93 19.45 -9.83
N ASP A 326 12.21 20.47 -10.66
CA ASP A 326 12.46 20.34 -12.10
C ASP A 326 13.64 21.22 -12.53
N GLY A 327 14.52 20.69 -13.38
CA GLY A 327 15.60 21.37 -14.03
C GLY A 327 16.60 22.10 -13.12
N PRO A 328 17.09 21.50 -12.00
CA PRO A 328 18.02 22.15 -11.11
C PRO A 328 19.39 22.40 -11.78
N LYS A 329 19.99 23.57 -11.50
CA LYS A 329 21.25 24.02 -12.10
C LYS A 329 22.13 24.67 -11.06
N VAL A 330 23.45 24.53 -11.25
CA VAL A 330 24.50 25.19 -10.45
C VAL A 330 25.48 25.85 -11.38
N ALA A 331 25.77 27.12 -11.13
CA ALA A 331 26.82 27.87 -11.84
C ALA A 331 27.87 28.40 -10.86
N SER A 332 29.12 28.66 -11.38
CA SER A 332 30.28 29.05 -10.60
C SER A 332 30.44 30.57 -10.44
N ARG A 333 29.43 31.37 -10.85
CA ARG A 333 29.40 32.82 -10.70
C ARG A 333 28.09 33.30 -10.09
N PRO A 334 28.09 34.53 -9.50
CA PRO A 334 26.83 35.16 -9.08
C PRO A 334 26.04 35.67 -10.29
N LEU A 335 24.72 35.89 -10.09
CA LEU A 335 23.86 36.57 -11.04
C LEU A 335 24.12 38.08 -11.04
N SER A 336 24.23 38.70 -12.23
CA SER A 336 24.22 40.14 -12.41
C SER A 336 22.84 40.75 -12.11
N LEU A 337 22.76 42.06 -11.84
CA LEU A 337 21.50 42.76 -11.61
C LEU A 337 20.49 42.60 -12.76
N PRO A 338 20.90 42.74 -14.06
CA PRO A 338 19.96 42.49 -15.17
C PRO A 338 19.44 41.06 -15.22
N GLU A 339 20.26 40.06 -14.91
CA GLU A 339 19.85 38.67 -14.90
C GLU A 339 18.83 38.38 -13.75
N ARG A 340 19.04 38.99 -12.58
CA ARG A 340 18.09 38.91 -11.46
C ARG A 340 16.75 39.54 -11.86
N ALA A 341 16.75 40.71 -12.48
CA ALA A 341 15.57 41.40 -12.99
C ALA A 341 14.82 40.54 -14.03
N ALA A 342 15.52 40.04 -15.05
CA ALA A 342 14.91 39.18 -16.08
C ALA A 342 14.27 37.90 -15.49
N LEU A 343 14.92 37.29 -14.50
CA LEU A 343 14.39 36.14 -13.80
C LEU A 343 13.09 36.45 -13.04
N LEU A 344 13.04 37.60 -12.36
CA LEU A 344 11.86 38.01 -11.57
C LEU A 344 10.75 38.60 -12.43
N ASP A 345 11.08 39.37 -13.49
CA ASP A 345 10.11 40.07 -14.32
C ASP A 345 9.54 39.19 -15.44
N GLU A 346 10.36 38.31 -16.03
CA GLU A 346 10.04 37.59 -17.25
C GLU A 346 10.11 36.08 -17.07
N ALA A 347 10.46 35.55 -15.88
CA ALA A 347 10.80 34.15 -15.61
C ALA A 347 11.90 33.59 -16.52
N ALA A 348 12.76 34.50 -17.04
CA ALA A 348 13.84 34.16 -17.95
C ALA A 348 15.03 33.57 -17.18
N VAL A 349 15.34 32.32 -17.42
CA VAL A 349 16.54 31.68 -16.89
C VAL A 349 17.76 32.21 -17.65
N PRO A 350 18.74 32.82 -16.98
CA PRO A 350 19.95 33.37 -17.66
C PRO A 350 20.72 32.31 -18.42
N ASP A 351 21.42 32.72 -19.47
CA ASP A 351 22.41 31.88 -20.14
C ASP A 351 23.64 31.73 -19.22
N LEU A 352 23.80 30.58 -18.65
CA LEU A 352 24.88 30.21 -17.73
C LEU A 352 25.84 29.19 -18.38
N ALA A 353 25.72 28.91 -19.67
CA ALA A 353 26.42 27.81 -20.32
C ALA A 353 27.94 27.77 -20.07
N ALA A 354 28.58 28.95 -20.07
CA ALA A 354 30.01 29.08 -19.85
C ALA A 354 30.45 28.79 -18.41
N ASP A 355 29.58 29.03 -17.44
CA ASP A 355 29.85 28.94 -15.99
C ASP A 355 29.15 27.75 -15.33
N LEU A 356 28.47 26.92 -16.12
CA LEU A 356 27.63 25.85 -15.63
C LEU A 356 28.49 24.76 -15.01
N VAL A 357 28.31 24.52 -13.70
CA VAL A 357 28.95 23.43 -12.97
C VAL A 357 28.17 22.14 -13.19
N ALA A 358 26.86 22.21 -13.10
CA ALA A 358 25.96 21.08 -13.34
C ALA A 358 24.56 21.56 -13.76
N ALA A 359 23.90 20.78 -14.59
CA ALA A 359 22.48 20.94 -14.95
C ALA A 359 21.83 19.56 -15.08
N TRP A 360 20.92 19.25 -14.20
CA TRP A 360 20.29 17.93 -14.23
C TRP A 360 18.99 17.98 -14.98
N ASP A 361 18.87 17.06 -15.97
CA ASP A 361 17.67 16.85 -16.77
C ASP A 361 16.96 15.59 -16.26
N PHE A 362 15.92 15.78 -15.46
CA PHE A 362 15.17 14.69 -14.87
C PHE A 362 14.23 13.98 -15.83
N SER A 363 14.04 14.52 -17.03
CA SER A 363 13.31 13.87 -18.11
C SER A 363 14.05 12.70 -18.74
N ARG A 364 15.31 12.49 -18.35
CA ARG A 364 16.15 11.41 -18.87
C ARG A 364 16.21 10.24 -17.90
N ASP A 365 16.33 9.06 -18.46
CA ASP A 365 16.46 7.80 -17.70
C ASP A 365 15.36 7.62 -16.63
N MET A 366 14.11 8.02 -16.90
CA MET A 366 13.00 8.05 -15.93
C MET A 366 12.71 6.69 -15.28
N SER A 367 12.94 5.58 -16.00
CA SER A 367 12.73 4.22 -15.48
C SER A 367 13.90 3.69 -14.64
N SER A 368 14.81 4.56 -14.22
CA SER A 368 15.99 4.19 -13.44
C SER A 368 16.20 5.13 -12.25
N THR A 369 17.15 4.81 -11.38
CA THR A 369 17.58 5.70 -10.30
C THR A 369 18.59 6.75 -10.75
N ARG A 370 19.09 6.66 -11.97
CA ARG A 370 20.12 7.57 -12.50
C ARG A 370 19.58 8.97 -12.75
N ILE A 371 20.34 9.98 -12.35
CA ILE A 371 20.08 11.39 -12.59
C ILE A 371 21.16 11.94 -13.53
N VAL A 372 20.73 12.40 -14.71
CA VAL A 372 21.64 12.80 -15.79
C VAL A 372 21.96 14.28 -15.67
N ASP A 373 23.22 14.60 -15.46
CA ASP A 373 23.76 15.95 -15.69
C ASP A 373 24.05 16.11 -17.19
N VAL A 374 23.45 17.11 -17.83
CA VAL A 374 23.59 17.44 -19.25
C VAL A 374 24.65 18.53 -19.49
N SER A 375 25.29 19.06 -18.45
CA SER A 375 26.42 19.99 -18.60
C SER A 375 27.68 19.25 -19.07
N ALA A 376 28.65 20.02 -19.50
CA ALA A 376 29.98 19.49 -19.88
C ALA A 376 30.69 18.76 -18.72
N GLY A 377 30.25 19.00 -17.48
CA GLY A 377 30.80 18.38 -16.26
C GLY A 377 30.38 16.92 -16.08
N ALA A 378 29.27 16.51 -16.67
CA ALA A 378 28.68 15.16 -16.57
C ALA A 378 28.65 14.60 -15.12
N ARG A 379 28.26 15.46 -14.14
CA ARG A 379 28.20 15.12 -12.72
C ARG A 379 26.83 14.48 -12.43
N HIS A 380 26.73 13.25 -12.84
CA HIS A 380 25.51 12.44 -12.63
C HIS A 380 25.28 12.20 -11.14
N GLY A 381 24.07 11.78 -10.82
CA GLY A 381 23.68 11.37 -9.50
C GLY A 381 22.73 10.19 -9.55
N HIS A 382 22.23 9.81 -8.41
CA HIS A 382 21.21 8.77 -8.28
C HIS A 382 20.19 9.16 -7.21
N THR A 383 18.97 8.68 -7.40
CA THR A 383 17.91 8.83 -6.40
C THR A 383 18.10 7.83 -5.27
N VAL A 384 17.82 8.26 -4.05
CA VAL A 384 17.75 7.44 -2.85
C VAL A 384 16.28 7.35 -2.42
N ASN A 385 15.84 6.18 -1.99
CA ASN A 385 14.47 5.88 -1.52
C ASN A 385 13.35 6.11 -2.56
N LEU A 386 13.69 6.07 -3.86
CA LEU A 386 12.73 6.08 -4.97
C LEU A 386 11.69 7.21 -4.89
N PRO A 387 12.07 8.48 -5.05
CA PRO A 387 11.09 9.54 -5.25
C PRO A 387 10.29 9.31 -6.53
N THR A 388 9.08 9.82 -6.59
CA THR A 388 8.19 9.54 -7.72
C THR A 388 8.66 10.24 -8.99
N ARG A 389 8.98 9.44 -10.04
CA ARG A 389 9.45 9.88 -11.37
C ARG A 389 8.28 10.02 -12.34
N ALA A 390 8.55 10.55 -13.53
CA ALA A 390 7.54 10.80 -14.59
C ALA A 390 6.38 11.67 -14.09
N MET A 391 6.71 12.75 -13.39
CA MET A 391 5.77 13.75 -12.89
C MET A 391 5.78 14.98 -13.78
N LYS A 392 4.62 15.64 -13.91
CA LYS A 392 4.50 16.88 -14.69
C LYS A 392 5.52 17.92 -14.23
N GLY A 393 6.35 18.40 -15.15
CA GLY A 393 7.28 19.49 -14.96
C GLY A 393 6.60 20.87 -15.07
N HIS A 394 7.37 21.91 -14.82
CA HIS A 394 6.92 23.30 -14.93
C HIS A 394 6.46 23.70 -16.33
N GLY A 395 6.94 23.01 -17.36
CA GLY A 395 6.60 23.27 -18.78
C GLY A 395 5.46 22.40 -19.33
N TRP A 396 4.81 21.57 -18.52
CA TRP A 396 3.68 20.76 -18.97
C TRP A 396 2.48 21.63 -19.34
N ASP A 397 1.98 21.51 -20.57
CA ASP A 397 0.93 22.35 -21.15
C ASP A 397 -0.39 21.60 -21.41
N GLY A 398 -0.47 20.31 -21.04
CA GLY A 398 -1.65 19.47 -21.26
C GLY A 398 -1.78 18.91 -22.67
N SER A 399 -0.82 19.14 -23.57
CA SER A 399 -0.86 18.63 -24.96
C SER A 399 -0.55 17.14 -25.06
N GLU A 400 0.12 16.56 -24.07
CA GLU A 400 0.50 15.13 -24.02
C GLU A 400 0.40 14.61 -22.58
N TYR A 401 -0.15 13.41 -22.44
CA TYR A 401 -0.35 12.73 -21.14
C TYR A 401 0.64 11.57 -20.94
N ASN A 402 1.30 11.12 -22.01
CA ASN A 402 2.30 10.05 -21.95
C ASN A 402 3.72 10.63 -21.97
N TRP A 403 4.45 10.47 -20.89
CA TRP A 403 5.81 10.97 -20.74
C TRP A 403 6.79 10.38 -21.77
N GLN A 404 6.52 9.19 -22.33
CA GLN A 404 7.37 8.61 -23.39
C GLN A 404 7.29 9.38 -24.70
N HIS A 405 6.18 10.09 -24.98
CA HIS A 405 5.99 10.88 -26.18
C HIS A 405 6.56 12.29 -26.06
N ARG A 406 6.51 12.87 -24.87
CA ARG A 406 6.99 14.22 -24.56
C ARG A 406 7.73 14.24 -23.22
N PRO A 407 8.91 13.58 -23.13
CA PRO A 407 9.64 13.45 -21.86
C PRO A 407 9.98 14.82 -21.23
N GLU A 408 10.23 15.84 -22.05
CA GLU A 408 10.52 17.19 -21.57
C GLU A 408 9.37 17.86 -20.79
N HIS A 409 8.14 17.39 -20.95
CA HIS A 409 7.00 17.82 -20.12
C HIS A 409 6.96 17.16 -18.74
N TYR A 410 7.74 16.09 -18.53
CA TYR A 410 7.75 15.24 -17.35
C TYR A 410 9.09 15.25 -16.61
N GLY A 411 9.78 16.38 -16.71
CA GLY A 411 11.08 16.59 -16.08
C GLY A 411 11.04 16.85 -14.58
N ALA A 412 9.91 16.64 -13.90
CA ALA A 412 9.86 16.78 -12.45
C ALA A 412 10.05 15.44 -11.72
N ILE A 413 10.68 15.52 -10.55
CA ILE A 413 10.69 14.44 -9.55
C ILE A 413 9.93 14.93 -8.33
N HIS A 414 8.99 14.12 -7.82
CA HIS A 414 8.28 14.39 -6.57
C HIS A 414 8.98 13.67 -5.42
N PHE A 415 9.47 14.46 -4.48
CA PHE A 415 10.21 14.00 -3.30
C PHE A 415 9.31 14.07 -2.07
N HIS A 416 9.49 13.09 -1.16
CA HIS A 416 8.78 13.02 0.11
C HIS A 416 9.74 12.67 1.25
N ASP A 417 9.44 13.14 2.44
CA ASP A 417 10.22 12.87 3.64
C ASP A 417 9.98 11.48 4.24
N ASP A 418 9.00 10.75 3.70
CA ASP A 418 8.58 9.41 4.12
C ASP A 418 8.70 8.34 3.03
N ASP A 419 9.31 8.65 1.88
CA ASP A 419 9.65 7.66 0.86
C ASP A 419 10.61 6.59 1.44
N LEU A 420 10.35 5.31 1.14
CA LEU A 420 11.20 4.20 1.55
C LEU A 420 11.25 3.09 0.49
N TYR A 421 12.47 2.76 0.01
CA TYR A 421 12.70 1.61 -0.85
C TYR A 421 13.25 0.40 -0.08
N ASP A 422 14.41 0.55 0.56
CA ASP A 422 15.06 -0.51 1.34
C ASP A 422 15.52 0.10 2.67
N CYS A 423 15.15 -0.51 3.79
CA CYS A 423 15.70 -0.14 5.10
C CYS A 423 17.23 -0.26 5.14
N ALA A 424 17.83 -0.95 4.16
CA ALA A 424 19.26 -1.15 3.98
C ALA A 424 19.95 -1.72 5.24
N TRP A 425 19.22 -2.50 6.04
CA TRP A 425 19.76 -3.15 7.21
C TRP A 425 20.83 -4.17 6.82
N LYS A 426 21.85 -4.30 7.65
CA LYS A 426 22.87 -5.33 7.47
C LYS A 426 22.26 -6.71 7.68
N THR A 427 22.71 -7.68 6.89
CA THR A 427 22.34 -9.08 7.04
C THR A 427 22.85 -9.61 8.38
N ASP A 428 21.99 -10.32 9.10
CA ASP A 428 22.32 -10.98 10.36
C ASP A 428 22.64 -12.45 10.15
N PHE A 429 21.86 -13.13 9.30
CA PHE A 429 22.13 -14.50 8.91
C PHE A 429 21.58 -14.82 7.52
N THR A 430 22.13 -15.87 6.92
CA THR A 430 21.68 -16.39 5.61
C THR A 430 21.31 -17.86 5.78
N PHE A 431 20.12 -18.22 5.34
CA PHE A 431 19.67 -19.60 5.28
C PHE A 431 19.97 -20.19 3.92
N GLU A 432 20.81 -21.21 3.89
CA GLU A 432 21.04 -22.06 2.72
C GLU A 432 19.91 -23.08 2.67
N VAL A 433 19.01 -22.93 1.70
CA VAL A 433 17.82 -23.76 1.58
C VAL A 433 18.22 -25.14 1.08
N PRO A 434 17.93 -26.24 1.79
CA PRO A 434 18.22 -27.59 1.30
C PRO A 434 17.57 -27.87 -0.07
N ALA A 435 18.31 -28.57 -0.95
CA ALA A 435 17.80 -28.87 -2.29
C ALA A 435 16.59 -29.81 -2.30
N ASP A 436 16.43 -30.60 -1.22
CA ASP A 436 15.31 -31.51 -1.00
C ASP A 436 14.20 -30.93 -0.14
N LEU A 437 14.35 -29.68 0.35
CA LEU A 437 13.32 -29.02 1.14
C LEU A 437 12.02 -28.90 0.29
N ALA A 438 10.91 -29.31 0.87
CA ALA A 438 9.61 -29.31 0.21
C ALA A 438 9.19 -27.89 -0.18
N SER A 439 8.49 -27.77 -1.33
CA SER A 439 7.80 -26.52 -1.68
C SER A 439 6.76 -26.17 -0.61
N GLY A 440 6.66 -24.89 -0.24
CA GLY A 440 5.75 -24.45 0.81
C GLY A 440 6.09 -23.11 1.39
N LEU A 441 5.28 -22.66 2.35
CA LEU A 441 5.51 -21.43 3.11
C LEU A 441 6.33 -21.75 4.37
N TYR A 442 7.32 -20.91 4.60
CA TYR A 442 8.21 -20.96 5.76
C TYR A 442 8.31 -19.58 6.40
N CYS A 443 8.79 -19.51 7.62
CA CYS A 443 9.14 -18.24 8.26
C CYS A 443 10.40 -18.37 9.09
N ALA A 444 11.14 -17.25 9.20
CA ALA A 444 12.09 -17.09 10.29
C ALA A 444 11.32 -16.53 11.48
N HIS A 445 11.14 -17.32 12.52
CA HIS A 445 10.57 -16.93 13.80
C HIS A 445 11.68 -16.35 14.67
N LEU A 446 11.55 -15.09 15.05
CA LEU A 446 12.51 -14.31 15.82
C LEU A 446 11.91 -14.04 17.21
N THR A 447 12.64 -14.34 18.27
CA THR A 447 12.18 -14.12 19.65
C THR A 447 13.18 -13.28 20.42
N CYS A 448 12.77 -12.17 21.01
CA CYS A 448 13.59 -11.28 21.85
C CYS A 448 12.83 -10.95 23.14
N GLY A 449 13.26 -11.57 24.26
CA GLY A 449 12.53 -11.46 25.53
C GLY A 449 11.11 -12.04 25.42
N SER A 450 10.10 -11.19 25.62
CA SER A 450 8.68 -11.57 25.46
C SER A 450 8.08 -11.16 24.10
N ASP A 451 8.85 -10.53 23.24
CA ASP A 451 8.42 -10.10 21.92
C ASP A 451 8.89 -11.04 20.82
N GLU A 452 8.15 -11.09 19.73
CA GLU A 452 8.41 -12.00 18.60
C GLU A 452 8.06 -11.34 17.26
N ASP A 453 8.76 -11.74 16.21
CA ASP A 453 8.41 -11.41 14.82
C ASP A 453 8.55 -12.65 13.94
N TYR A 454 7.75 -12.71 12.89
CA TYR A 454 7.77 -13.80 11.90
C TYR A 454 8.09 -13.22 10.53
N VAL A 455 9.17 -13.66 9.90
CA VAL A 455 9.53 -13.22 8.55
C VAL A 455 9.18 -14.33 7.55
N PRO A 456 8.03 -14.27 6.87
CA PRO A 456 7.60 -15.32 5.95
C PRO A 456 8.40 -15.31 4.65
N PHE A 457 8.57 -16.51 4.06
CA PHE A 457 9.14 -16.70 2.74
C PHE A 457 8.66 -18.01 2.11
N VAL A 458 8.67 -18.05 0.78
CA VAL A 458 8.25 -19.21 -0.02
C VAL A 458 9.48 -20.00 -0.45
N VAL A 459 9.46 -21.33 -0.28
CA VAL A 459 10.37 -22.25 -0.96
C VAL A 459 9.62 -22.85 -2.15
N ARG A 460 10.15 -22.70 -3.35
CA ARG A 460 9.57 -23.19 -4.59
C ARG A 460 10.46 -24.19 -5.32
N PRO A 461 9.93 -24.95 -6.27
CA PRO A 461 10.74 -25.78 -7.15
C PRO A 461 11.76 -24.96 -7.94
N PRO A 462 12.88 -25.53 -8.36
CA PRO A 462 13.79 -24.92 -9.31
C PRO A 462 13.09 -24.55 -10.62
N ARG A 463 13.55 -23.52 -11.30
CA ARG A 463 12.98 -23.02 -12.57
C ARG A 463 12.76 -24.13 -13.58
N GLY A 464 11.60 -24.07 -14.28
CA GLY A 464 11.21 -25.03 -15.30
C GLY A 464 10.88 -26.43 -14.78
N THR A 465 10.72 -26.60 -13.45
CA THR A 465 10.35 -27.88 -12.84
C THR A 465 9.07 -27.74 -11.99
N ALA A 466 8.34 -28.86 -11.85
CA ALA A 466 7.23 -28.98 -10.91
C ALA A 466 7.40 -30.27 -10.12
N ARG A 467 7.01 -30.26 -8.85
CA ARG A 467 6.96 -31.41 -7.95
C ARG A 467 5.54 -31.96 -7.80
N ALA A 468 4.55 -31.17 -8.21
CA ALA A 468 3.13 -31.49 -8.13
C ALA A 468 2.38 -31.03 -9.42
N PRO A 469 1.23 -31.62 -9.75
CA PRO A 469 0.41 -31.15 -10.88
C PRO A 469 -0.34 -29.84 -10.59
N LEU A 470 -0.45 -29.42 -9.34
CA LEU A 470 -1.10 -28.21 -8.86
C LEU A 470 -0.06 -27.20 -8.41
N ALA A 471 -0.20 -25.95 -8.86
CA ALA A 471 0.46 -24.80 -8.24
C ALA A 471 -0.55 -23.93 -7.47
N LEU A 472 -0.24 -23.57 -6.23
CA LEU A 472 -0.89 -22.48 -5.51
C LEU A 472 -0.05 -21.21 -5.70
N LEU A 473 -0.62 -20.21 -6.35
CA LEU A 473 0.02 -18.93 -6.63
C LEU A 473 -0.43 -17.91 -5.60
N LEU A 474 0.49 -17.51 -4.71
CA LEU A 474 0.22 -16.48 -3.72
C LEU A 474 0.20 -15.09 -4.36
N PRO A 475 -0.79 -14.25 -4.02
CA PRO A 475 -0.96 -12.91 -4.58
C PRO A 475 0.01 -11.90 -3.94
N SER A 476 1.31 -12.11 -4.14
CA SER A 476 2.36 -11.33 -3.46
C SER A 476 2.37 -9.86 -3.85
N ALA A 477 1.95 -9.49 -5.06
CA ALA A 477 1.78 -8.09 -5.44
C ALA A 477 0.73 -7.39 -4.55
N SER A 478 -0.37 -8.06 -4.22
CA SER A 478 -1.36 -7.56 -3.26
C SER A 478 -0.76 -7.41 -1.86
N TYR A 479 0.09 -8.35 -1.42
CA TYR A 479 0.76 -8.24 -0.11
C TYR A 479 1.61 -6.96 -0.04
N TRP A 480 2.33 -6.64 -1.12
CA TRP A 480 3.16 -5.42 -1.16
C TRP A 480 2.32 -4.17 -1.29
N ALA A 481 1.25 -4.20 -2.08
CA ALA A 481 0.33 -3.08 -2.25
C ALA A 481 -0.34 -2.66 -0.93
N TYR A 482 -0.69 -3.62 -0.07
CA TYR A 482 -1.27 -3.41 1.25
C TYR A 482 -0.25 -3.40 2.40
N GLY A 483 1.04 -3.57 2.10
CA GLY A 483 2.09 -3.68 3.11
C GLY A 483 2.16 -2.46 4.02
N ASN A 484 1.97 -2.65 5.34
CA ASN A 484 1.95 -1.60 6.36
C ASN A 484 0.85 -0.56 6.18
N THR A 485 -0.31 -0.96 5.64
CA THR A 485 -1.43 -0.03 5.40
C THR A 485 -1.92 0.63 6.66
N HIS A 486 -2.09 1.95 6.58
CA HIS A 486 -2.70 2.80 7.58
C HIS A 486 -4.05 3.38 7.10
N HIS A 487 -4.37 3.19 5.83
CA HIS A 487 -5.53 3.73 5.13
C HIS A 487 -6.84 3.67 5.92
N HIS A 488 -7.10 2.57 6.64
CA HIS A 488 -8.36 2.41 7.37
C HIS A 488 -8.58 3.42 8.52
N LEU A 489 -7.54 4.08 9.02
CA LEU A 489 -7.66 5.18 9.98
C LEU A 489 -7.94 6.52 9.29
N GLU A 490 -7.52 6.67 8.05
CA GLU A 490 -7.65 7.88 7.24
C GLU A 490 -8.87 7.88 6.31
N TRP A 491 -9.57 6.73 6.19
CA TRP A 491 -10.70 6.57 5.29
C TRP A 491 -12.01 7.06 5.93
N GLN A 492 -12.60 8.13 5.39
CA GLN A 492 -13.79 8.76 5.95
C GLN A 492 -15.02 7.82 5.96
N GLU A 493 -15.27 7.10 4.87
CA GLU A 493 -16.38 6.15 4.76
C GLU A 493 -16.09 4.78 5.37
N GLY A 494 -14.87 4.54 5.82
CA GLY A 494 -14.38 3.21 6.19
C GLY A 494 -15.24 2.47 7.20
N GLU A 495 -15.74 3.17 8.22
CA GLU A 495 -16.60 2.55 9.23
C GLU A 495 -17.98 2.14 8.71
N ASN A 496 -18.52 2.85 7.71
CA ASN A 496 -19.79 2.49 7.08
C ASN A 496 -19.64 1.26 6.18
N VAL A 497 -18.55 1.17 5.43
CA VAL A 497 -18.24 0.01 4.56
C VAL A 497 -17.86 -1.22 5.38
N ARG A 498 -17.16 -1.03 6.51
CA ARG A 498 -16.78 -2.11 7.44
C ARG A 498 -17.91 -2.58 8.33
N GLY A 499 -18.97 -1.78 8.49
CA GLY A 499 -20.07 -2.09 9.39
C GLY A 499 -19.73 -2.04 10.87
N VAL A 500 -18.53 -1.55 11.25
CA VAL A 500 -18.04 -1.47 12.64
C VAL A 500 -17.33 -0.14 12.90
N PHE A 501 -17.26 0.29 14.16
CA PHE A 501 -16.42 1.42 14.56
C PHE A 501 -14.94 1.02 14.51
N THR A 502 -14.08 2.00 14.29
CA THR A 502 -12.64 1.77 14.15
C THR A 502 -12.03 1.27 15.46
N THR A 503 -11.37 0.12 15.36
CA THR A 503 -10.52 -0.44 16.41
C THR A 503 -9.11 -0.64 15.86
N VAL A 504 -8.10 -0.33 16.68
CA VAL A 504 -6.69 -0.32 16.32
C VAL A 504 -5.94 -1.32 17.20
N ASP A 505 -5.55 -2.45 16.62
CA ASP A 505 -4.71 -3.45 17.28
C ASP A 505 -3.27 -2.97 17.47
N ALA A 506 -2.48 -3.74 18.21
CA ALA A 506 -1.10 -3.38 18.56
C ALA A 506 -0.21 -3.17 17.32
N THR A 507 -0.35 -3.98 16.27
CA THR A 507 0.43 -3.85 15.03
C THR A 507 0.04 -2.60 14.27
N THR A 508 -1.25 -2.33 14.11
CA THR A 508 -1.74 -1.11 13.47
C THR A 508 -1.33 0.14 14.24
N LEU A 509 -1.36 0.07 15.58
CA LEU A 509 -0.93 1.17 16.45
C LEU A 509 0.58 1.43 16.30
N PHE A 510 1.39 0.37 16.30
CA PHE A 510 2.82 0.48 16.05
C PHE A 510 3.11 1.14 14.69
N LEU A 511 2.43 0.71 13.62
CA LEU A 511 2.58 1.29 12.28
C LEU A 511 2.10 2.75 12.21
N HIS A 512 1.12 3.13 13.02
CA HIS A 512 0.70 4.52 13.16
C HIS A 512 1.80 5.38 13.80
N GLU A 513 2.44 4.88 14.85
CA GLU A 513 3.49 5.60 15.60
C GLU A 513 4.84 5.60 14.89
N HIS A 514 5.07 4.67 13.93
CA HIS A 514 6.33 4.44 13.23
C HIS A 514 6.19 4.59 11.71
N PRO A 515 5.90 5.82 11.20
CA PRO A 515 5.74 6.06 9.77
C PRO A 515 7.00 5.76 8.94
N GLU A 516 8.18 5.72 9.58
CA GLU A 516 9.45 5.39 8.94
C GLU A 516 9.50 3.99 8.33
N PHE A 517 8.63 3.05 8.73
CA PHE A 517 8.50 1.74 8.08
C PHE A 517 7.76 1.78 6.74
N GLY A 518 7.44 2.98 6.25
CA GLY A 518 6.91 3.25 4.93
C GLY A 518 5.41 3.04 4.79
N CYS A 519 4.91 3.46 3.63
CA CYS A 519 3.48 3.50 3.30
C CYS A 519 3.08 2.33 2.41
N SER A 520 1.78 2.06 2.35
CA SER A 520 1.13 1.19 1.36
C SER A 520 0.66 1.99 0.14
N LEU A 521 0.24 1.32 -0.93
CA LEU A 521 -0.38 1.99 -2.10
C LEU A 521 -1.78 2.57 -1.81
N TYR A 522 -2.29 2.43 -0.60
CA TYR A 522 -3.55 3.01 -0.13
C TYR A 522 -3.36 4.24 0.74
N ASP A 523 -2.13 4.45 1.23
CA ASP A 523 -1.82 5.57 2.12
C ASP A 523 -1.53 6.86 1.33
N HIS A 524 -1.46 7.94 2.07
CA HIS A 524 -0.93 9.21 1.59
C HIS A 524 0.44 9.46 2.22
N HIS A 525 1.29 10.15 1.47
CA HIS A 525 2.51 10.72 2.03
C HIS A 525 2.18 11.83 3.07
N SER A 526 3.16 12.20 3.86
CA SER A 526 3.02 13.25 4.89
C SER A 526 2.50 14.59 4.33
N ASP A 527 2.67 14.83 3.05
CA ASP A 527 2.21 16.01 2.31
C ASP A 527 0.82 15.85 1.69
N GLY A 528 0.16 14.70 1.88
CA GLY A 528 -1.17 14.38 1.37
C GLY A 528 -1.19 13.91 -0.08
N SER A 529 -0.05 13.72 -0.75
CA SER A 529 -0.01 13.10 -2.08
C SER A 529 -0.16 11.57 -2.00
N GLY A 530 -0.63 10.95 -3.08
CA GLY A 530 -0.85 9.50 -3.13
C GLY A 530 0.45 8.72 -3.32
N VAL A 531 0.56 7.58 -2.63
CA VAL A 531 1.73 6.69 -2.68
C VAL A 531 1.70 5.84 -3.95
N CYS A 532 2.69 6.03 -4.83
CA CYS A 532 2.79 5.31 -6.11
C CYS A 532 3.64 4.04 -6.03
N TYR A 533 4.55 3.93 -5.07
CA TYR A 533 5.50 2.82 -4.95
C TYR A 533 5.34 2.07 -3.65
N ALA A 534 5.42 0.75 -3.69
CA ALA A 534 5.48 -0.09 -2.50
C ALA A 534 6.62 -1.08 -2.59
N SER A 535 7.42 -1.18 -1.52
CA SER A 535 8.56 -2.08 -1.43
C SER A 535 8.36 -3.13 -0.35
N ARG A 536 8.89 -4.35 -0.57
CA ARG A 536 8.98 -5.40 0.44
C ARG A 536 10.31 -5.40 1.20
N LEU A 537 11.27 -4.56 0.86
CA LEU A 537 12.61 -4.52 1.49
C LEU A 537 12.60 -3.74 2.81
N ARG A 538 11.61 -4.06 3.63
CA ARG A 538 11.32 -3.47 4.94
C ARG A 538 10.52 -4.47 5.78
N PRO A 539 10.43 -4.33 7.11
CA PRO A 539 9.44 -5.08 7.88
C PRO A 539 8.02 -4.77 7.42
N VAL A 540 7.32 -5.79 6.87
CA VAL A 540 5.92 -5.69 6.44
C VAL A 540 5.08 -6.41 7.49
N LEU A 541 4.61 -5.67 8.49
CA LEU A 541 4.10 -6.24 9.75
C LEU A 541 2.70 -6.82 9.61
N ASN A 542 1.84 -6.21 8.81
CA ASN A 542 0.47 -6.70 8.61
C ASN A 542 0.37 -7.94 7.69
N MET A 543 1.50 -8.42 7.13
CA MET A 543 1.61 -9.66 6.36
C MET A 543 2.34 -10.76 7.16
N ARG A 544 2.13 -10.78 8.47
CA ARG A 544 2.72 -11.76 9.38
C ARG A 544 1.70 -12.81 9.81
N PRO A 545 2.14 -14.00 10.21
CA PRO A 545 1.30 -14.90 11.02
C PRO A 545 0.74 -14.18 12.25
N ARG A 546 -0.43 -14.61 12.71
CA ARG A 546 -1.15 -14.08 13.87
C ARG A 546 -1.70 -12.64 13.69
N GLU A 547 -1.58 -12.08 12.50
CA GLU A 547 -2.24 -10.82 12.14
C GLU A 547 -3.70 -11.07 11.71
N ARG A 548 -4.40 -10.01 11.31
CA ARG A 548 -5.81 -10.12 10.87
C ARG A 548 -5.95 -11.14 9.74
N LEU A 549 -7.07 -11.84 9.70
CA LEU A 549 -7.41 -12.80 8.65
C LEU A 549 -7.65 -12.09 7.31
N TRP A 550 -6.53 -11.65 6.71
CA TRP A 550 -6.48 -10.88 5.48
C TRP A 550 -5.17 -11.20 4.75
N GLN A 551 -5.19 -11.28 3.42
CA GLN A 551 -4.00 -11.54 2.59
C GLN A 551 -3.26 -12.81 3.04
N LEU A 552 -1.98 -12.74 3.39
CA LEU A 552 -1.16 -13.90 3.73
C LEU A 552 -1.76 -14.79 4.84
N PRO A 553 -2.23 -14.28 6.00
CA PRO A 553 -2.92 -15.11 6.98
C PRO A 553 -4.13 -15.88 6.41
N ALA A 554 -4.92 -15.25 5.53
CA ALA A 554 -6.06 -15.90 4.87
C ALA A 554 -5.62 -17.00 3.89
N ASP A 555 -4.55 -16.74 3.10
CA ASP A 555 -4.02 -17.72 2.15
C ASP A 555 -3.42 -18.95 2.86
N THR A 556 -2.98 -18.82 4.10
CA THR A 556 -2.50 -19.97 4.89
C THR A 556 -3.59 -20.99 5.21
N HIS A 557 -4.88 -20.58 5.24
CA HIS A 557 -5.98 -21.55 5.36
C HIS A 557 -6.10 -22.46 4.13
N VAL A 558 -5.76 -21.95 2.95
CA VAL A 558 -5.71 -22.75 1.71
C VAL A 558 -4.53 -23.72 1.76
N ILE A 559 -3.37 -23.26 2.22
CA ILE A 559 -2.16 -24.10 2.38
C ILE A 559 -2.45 -25.25 3.34
N ASP A 560 -2.97 -24.96 4.52
CA ASP A 560 -3.28 -25.97 5.53
C ASP A 560 -4.36 -26.95 5.04
N TRP A 561 -5.38 -26.45 4.36
CA TRP A 561 -6.43 -27.28 3.79
C TRP A 561 -5.89 -28.27 2.74
N LEU A 562 -5.00 -27.83 1.85
CA LEU A 562 -4.36 -28.71 0.85
C LEU A 562 -3.56 -29.82 1.54
N GLU A 563 -2.79 -29.50 2.58
CA GLU A 563 -2.04 -30.45 3.39
C GLU A 563 -2.95 -31.47 4.09
N GLU A 564 -4.04 -31.01 4.72
CA GLU A 564 -5.01 -31.88 5.41
C GLU A 564 -5.77 -32.83 4.45
N LYS A 565 -5.99 -32.38 3.22
CA LYS A 565 -6.61 -33.20 2.16
C LYS A 565 -5.63 -34.12 1.44
N GLY A 566 -4.33 -34.06 1.77
CA GLY A 566 -3.28 -34.83 1.09
C GLY A 566 -3.15 -34.52 -0.38
N ILE A 567 -3.45 -33.29 -0.79
CA ILE A 567 -3.31 -32.83 -2.18
C ILE A 567 -1.91 -32.26 -2.35
N ALA A 568 -1.13 -32.89 -3.23
CA ALA A 568 0.22 -32.39 -3.54
C ALA A 568 0.14 -31.09 -4.34
N PHE A 569 0.91 -30.10 -3.92
CA PHE A 569 1.00 -28.79 -4.58
C PHE A 569 2.41 -28.19 -4.46
N ASP A 570 2.72 -27.31 -5.40
CA ASP A 570 3.86 -26.41 -5.30
C ASP A 570 3.36 -25.01 -4.98
N LEU A 571 4.13 -24.27 -4.16
CA LEU A 571 3.84 -22.89 -3.80
C LEU A 571 4.68 -21.95 -4.66
N LEU A 572 4.02 -21.01 -5.33
CA LEU A 572 4.60 -19.98 -6.19
C LEU A 572 4.13 -18.61 -5.75
N THR A 573 4.77 -17.55 -6.25
CA THR A 573 4.39 -16.16 -5.99
C THR A 573 4.18 -15.37 -7.29
N GLU A 574 3.41 -14.29 -7.22
CA GLU A 574 3.28 -13.37 -8.35
C GLU A 574 4.62 -12.68 -8.70
N ASP A 575 5.53 -12.51 -7.72
CA ASP A 575 6.90 -12.04 -8.01
C ASP A 575 7.64 -13.02 -8.93
N ASP A 576 7.46 -14.34 -8.74
CA ASP A 576 8.01 -15.37 -9.64
C ASP A 576 7.35 -15.31 -11.01
N LEU A 577 6.01 -15.14 -11.06
CA LEU A 577 5.25 -15.04 -12.30
C LEU A 577 5.65 -13.81 -13.11
N GLU A 578 5.89 -12.68 -12.45
CA GLU A 578 6.45 -11.50 -13.12
C GLU A 578 7.84 -11.77 -13.68
N ALA A 579 8.68 -12.46 -12.94
CA ALA A 579 10.06 -12.72 -13.35
C ALA A 579 10.16 -13.73 -14.51
N GLU A 580 9.31 -14.76 -14.53
CA GLU A 580 9.43 -15.89 -15.48
C GLU A 580 8.34 -15.91 -16.56
N GLY A 581 7.18 -15.26 -16.31
CA GLY A 581 6.07 -15.22 -17.24
C GLY A 581 5.42 -16.61 -17.46
N GLU A 582 5.04 -16.88 -18.69
CA GLU A 582 4.39 -18.15 -19.12
C GLU A 582 5.17 -19.40 -18.70
N ALA A 583 6.49 -19.36 -18.81
CA ALA A 583 7.36 -20.50 -18.49
C ALA A 583 7.24 -20.99 -17.03
N LEU A 584 6.80 -20.13 -16.08
CA LEU A 584 6.54 -20.55 -14.71
C LEU A 584 5.37 -21.52 -14.62
N LEU A 585 4.33 -21.31 -15.43
CA LEU A 585 3.06 -22.04 -15.36
C LEU A 585 3.05 -23.32 -16.22
N GLU A 586 3.85 -23.38 -17.29
CA GLU A 586 3.91 -24.51 -18.24
C GLU A 586 4.02 -25.90 -17.59
N PRO A 587 4.82 -26.13 -16.52
CA PRO A 587 4.96 -27.45 -15.92
C PRO A 587 3.70 -27.96 -15.21
N TYR A 588 2.74 -27.06 -14.93
CA TYR A 588 1.57 -27.38 -14.12
C TYR A 588 0.35 -27.70 -14.95
N ARG A 589 -0.46 -28.63 -14.47
CA ARG A 589 -1.78 -28.92 -15.05
C ARG A 589 -2.84 -27.95 -14.54
N CYS A 590 -2.77 -27.60 -13.29
CA CYS A 590 -3.69 -26.69 -12.63
C CYS A 590 -2.93 -25.58 -11.88
N VAL A 591 -3.38 -24.36 -12.04
CA VAL A 591 -2.92 -23.20 -11.27
C VAL A 591 -4.12 -22.66 -10.48
N MET A 592 -3.94 -22.48 -9.19
CA MET A 592 -4.94 -21.93 -8.29
C MET A 592 -4.40 -20.65 -7.64
N THR A 593 -5.21 -19.60 -7.56
CA THR A 593 -4.83 -18.36 -6.87
C THR A 593 -5.06 -18.44 -5.37
N GLY A 594 -4.40 -17.56 -4.62
CA GLY A 594 -4.81 -17.20 -3.27
C GLY A 594 -6.07 -16.32 -3.25
N THR A 595 -6.34 -15.71 -2.10
CA THR A 595 -7.62 -15.06 -1.80
C THR A 595 -7.84 -13.72 -2.51
N HIS A 596 -6.77 -12.98 -2.89
CA HIS A 596 -6.94 -11.61 -3.37
C HIS A 596 -5.87 -11.17 -4.40
N PRO A 597 -5.83 -11.71 -5.63
CA PRO A 597 -4.87 -11.37 -6.67
C PRO A 597 -5.25 -10.06 -7.40
N GLU A 598 -5.27 -8.94 -6.68
CA GLU A 598 -5.83 -7.65 -7.13
C GLU A 598 -4.89 -6.86 -8.06
N TYR A 599 -3.56 -7.09 -7.98
CA TYR A 599 -2.52 -6.23 -8.56
C TYR A 599 -1.67 -6.90 -9.65
N PRO A 600 -2.24 -7.52 -10.68
CA PRO A 600 -1.44 -8.16 -11.70
C PRO A 600 -0.77 -7.14 -12.64
N SER A 601 0.44 -7.48 -13.07
CA SER A 601 1.10 -6.81 -14.18
C SER A 601 0.54 -7.28 -15.54
N LYS A 602 0.94 -6.58 -16.60
CA LYS A 602 0.65 -7.03 -17.97
C LYS A 602 1.21 -8.42 -18.24
N ARG A 603 2.45 -8.68 -17.79
CA ARG A 603 3.13 -9.96 -18.00
C ARG A 603 2.42 -11.12 -17.33
N MET A 604 1.91 -10.91 -16.12
CA MET A 604 1.10 -11.92 -15.42
C MET A 604 -0.20 -12.22 -16.16
N LEU A 605 -0.95 -11.20 -16.61
CA LEU A 605 -2.17 -11.42 -17.37
C LEU A 605 -1.92 -12.13 -18.71
N ASP A 606 -0.81 -11.81 -19.37
CA ASP A 606 -0.41 -12.50 -20.61
C ASP A 606 -0.08 -13.97 -20.34
N ALA A 607 0.60 -14.28 -19.22
CA ALA A 607 0.91 -15.63 -18.80
C ALA A 607 -0.35 -16.46 -18.46
N PHE A 608 -1.32 -15.88 -17.76
CA PHE A 608 -2.60 -16.55 -17.50
C PHE A 608 -3.36 -16.84 -18.79
N ALA A 609 -3.40 -15.88 -19.72
CA ALA A 609 -4.06 -16.09 -21.02
C ALA A 609 -3.39 -17.19 -21.83
N ALA A 610 -2.06 -17.21 -21.90
CA ALA A 610 -1.30 -18.26 -22.58
C ALA A 610 -1.54 -19.63 -21.94
N PHE A 611 -1.48 -19.74 -20.61
CA PHE A 611 -1.71 -20.97 -19.86
C PHE A 611 -3.11 -21.54 -20.13
N GLN A 612 -4.17 -20.71 -20.03
CA GLN A 612 -5.55 -21.13 -20.28
C GLN A 612 -5.76 -21.54 -21.75
N ASN A 613 -5.22 -20.79 -22.69
CA ASN A 613 -5.31 -21.13 -24.12
C ASN A 613 -4.50 -22.39 -24.47
N GLY A 614 -3.45 -22.70 -23.73
CA GLY A 614 -2.66 -23.92 -23.87
C GLY A 614 -3.32 -25.19 -23.31
N GLY A 615 -4.51 -25.07 -22.69
CA GLY A 615 -5.22 -26.21 -22.07
C GLY A 615 -4.94 -26.33 -20.57
N GLY A 616 -4.27 -25.34 -19.97
CA GLY A 616 -4.10 -25.24 -18.52
C GLY A 616 -5.43 -24.98 -17.82
N ARG A 617 -5.56 -25.47 -16.60
CA ARG A 617 -6.77 -25.35 -15.78
C ARG A 617 -6.56 -24.34 -14.67
N PHE A 618 -7.48 -23.41 -14.57
CA PHE A 618 -7.32 -22.26 -13.69
C PHE A 618 -8.43 -22.21 -12.64
N ILE A 619 -8.04 -22.14 -11.36
CA ILE A 619 -8.96 -21.96 -10.24
C ILE A 619 -8.71 -20.58 -9.63
N TYR A 620 -9.69 -19.71 -9.74
CA TYR A 620 -9.72 -18.42 -9.06
C TYR A 620 -10.46 -18.57 -7.75
N LEU A 621 -9.69 -18.58 -6.64
CA LEU A 621 -10.22 -18.86 -5.30
C LEU A 621 -10.51 -17.58 -4.49
N GLY A 622 -10.56 -16.44 -5.10
CA GLY A 622 -10.62 -15.16 -4.42
C GLY A 622 -11.75 -14.25 -4.88
N GLY A 623 -11.68 -13.02 -4.43
CA GLY A 623 -12.52 -11.90 -4.85
C GLY A 623 -11.69 -10.68 -5.21
N ASN A 624 -12.26 -9.78 -6.03
CA ASN A 624 -11.62 -8.56 -6.55
C ASN A 624 -10.23 -8.80 -7.16
N GLY A 625 -10.08 -9.91 -7.89
CA GLY A 625 -8.86 -10.22 -8.61
C GLY A 625 -8.70 -9.45 -9.92
N PHE A 626 -7.46 -9.33 -10.42
CA PHE A 626 -7.11 -8.79 -11.73
C PHE A 626 -7.60 -7.36 -11.98
N TYR A 627 -7.55 -6.54 -10.94
CA TYR A 627 -8.25 -5.26 -10.91
C TYR A 627 -7.37 -4.08 -11.32
N TRP A 628 -6.26 -3.81 -10.56
CA TRP A 628 -5.34 -2.72 -10.80
C TRP A 628 -4.16 -3.13 -11.67
N ARG A 629 -3.81 -2.29 -12.63
CA ARG A 629 -2.56 -2.47 -13.36
C ARG A 629 -1.38 -2.05 -12.50
N THR A 630 -0.43 -2.96 -12.35
CA THR A 630 0.82 -2.78 -11.62
C THR A 630 2.01 -3.00 -12.55
N SER A 631 3.14 -2.38 -12.26
CA SER A 631 4.42 -2.67 -12.89
C SER A 631 5.51 -2.91 -11.85
N TYR A 632 6.48 -3.72 -12.23
CA TYR A 632 7.67 -4.00 -11.42
C TYR A 632 8.85 -3.19 -11.96
N HIS A 633 9.75 -2.78 -11.06
CA HIS A 633 10.93 -2.05 -11.48
C HIS A 633 11.86 -2.98 -12.27
N PRO A 634 12.41 -2.55 -13.44
CA PRO A 634 13.16 -3.43 -14.33
C PRO A 634 14.48 -3.96 -13.73
N THR A 635 15.09 -3.27 -12.78
CA THR A 635 16.39 -3.62 -12.20
C THR A 635 16.41 -3.67 -10.67
N LEU A 636 15.51 -2.99 -9.98
CA LEU A 636 15.44 -3.00 -8.52
C LEU A 636 14.45 -4.06 -8.03
N PRO A 637 14.89 -5.02 -7.19
CA PRO A 637 14.01 -6.08 -6.73
C PRO A 637 13.00 -5.58 -5.70
N GLY A 638 11.83 -6.23 -5.67
CA GLY A 638 10.87 -6.12 -4.58
C GLY A 638 10.15 -4.79 -4.48
N VAL A 639 10.03 -4.04 -5.56
CA VAL A 639 9.24 -2.82 -5.62
C VAL A 639 8.26 -2.86 -6.78
N ILE A 640 7.05 -2.44 -6.49
CA ILE A 640 5.95 -2.30 -7.45
C ILE A 640 5.51 -0.84 -7.57
N GLU A 641 5.06 -0.45 -8.75
CA GLU A 641 4.43 0.84 -9.01
C GLU A 641 2.99 0.66 -9.41
N MET A 642 2.13 1.51 -8.88
CA MET A 642 0.74 1.64 -9.29
C MET A 642 0.37 3.12 -9.41
N ARG A 643 -0.31 3.49 -10.49
CA ARG A 643 -0.93 4.80 -10.70
C ARG A 643 -2.42 4.60 -10.80
N ARG A 644 -3.19 5.28 -9.94
CA ARG A 644 -4.66 5.09 -9.91
C ARG A 644 -5.37 5.76 -11.06
N ALA A 645 -4.71 6.64 -11.81
CA ALA A 645 -5.33 7.50 -12.82
C ALA A 645 -6.57 8.23 -12.23
N GLU A 646 -7.64 8.38 -12.99
CA GLU A 646 -8.90 8.95 -12.50
C GLU A 646 -9.82 7.91 -11.83
N ASP A 647 -9.38 6.66 -11.78
CA ASP A 647 -10.14 5.53 -11.24
C ASP A 647 -10.02 5.42 -9.70
N GLY A 648 -9.16 6.23 -9.09
CA GLY A 648 -8.64 6.02 -7.76
C GLY A 648 -9.45 6.59 -6.61
N ILE A 649 -10.73 6.85 -6.74
CA ILE A 649 -11.55 7.50 -5.70
C ILE A 649 -11.78 6.66 -4.42
N ARG A 650 -11.11 5.52 -4.26
CA ARG A 650 -11.18 4.69 -3.04
C ARG A 650 -10.20 5.14 -1.97
N SER A 651 -9.07 5.72 -2.38
CA SER A 651 -8.07 6.27 -1.48
C SER A 651 -7.57 7.60 -2.03
N TRP A 652 -6.86 7.58 -3.14
CA TRP A 652 -6.36 8.76 -3.81
C TRP A 652 -6.48 8.59 -5.34
N ALA A 653 -6.45 9.70 -6.08
CA ALA A 653 -6.41 9.71 -7.53
C ALA A 653 -5.11 10.38 -7.99
N SER A 654 -4.56 9.96 -9.12
CA SER A 654 -3.45 10.65 -9.77
C SER A 654 -3.88 12.03 -10.26
N GLU A 655 -2.98 13.00 -10.24
CA GLU A 655 -3.25 14.27 -10.91
C GLU A 655 -3.39 14.07 -12.42
N GLY A 656 -4.22 14.90 -13.05
CA GLY A 656 -4.39 14.89 -14.50
C GLY A 656 -3.05 14.97 -15.23
N GLY A 657 -2.76 14.01 -16.11
CA GLY A 657 -1.50 13.88 -16.83
C GLY A 657 -0.44 12.99 -16.15
N GLU A 658 -0.64 12.51 -14.93
CA GLU A 658 0.34 11.67 -14.19
C GLU A 658 -0.11 10.21 -14.07
N TYR A 659 -0.63 9.67 -15.18
CA TYR A 659 -1.27 8.35 -15.20
C TYR A 659 -0.35 7.20 -15.59
N TYR A 660 0.79 7.49 -16.27
CA TYR A 660 1.67 6.49 -16.83
C TYR A 660 2.75 6.08 -15.83
N HIS A 661 2.99 4.78 -15.69
CA HIS A 661 4.02 4.22 -14.84
C HIS A 661 5.41 4.72 -15.25
N SER A 662 6.21 5.11 -14.29
CA SER A 662 7.60 5.51 -14.53
C SER A 662 8.49 4.32 -14.86
N PHE A 663 8.19 3.13 -14.33
CA PHE A 663 9.00 1.93 -14.52
C PHE A 663 8.91 1.38 -15.95
N THR A 664 7.71 1.41 -16.54
CA THR A 664 7.46 0.75 -17.85
C THR A 664 6.91 1.69 -18.93
N GLY A 665 6.43 2.88 -18.55
CA GLY A 665 5.71 3.78 -19.47
C GLY A 665 4.29 3.32 -19.80
N GLU A 666 3.77 2.33 -19.10
CA GLU A 666 2.41 1.82 -19.32
C GLU A 666 1.38 2.70 -18.63
N LEU A 667 0.18 2.81 -19.23
CA LEU A 667 -0.95 3.52 -18.61
C LEU A 667 -1.38 2.82 -17.32
N GLY A 668 -1.47 3.53 -16.22
CA GLY A 668 -2.00 3.04 -14.94
C GLY A 668 -3.54 3.04 -14.88
N GLY A 669 -4.08 2.67 -13.73
CA GLY A 669 -5.52 2.54 -13.50
C GLY A 669 -6.02 1.11 -13.60
N MET A 670 -7.32 0.93 -13.79
CA MET A 670 -7.97 -0.39 -13.78
C MET A 670 -7.84 -1.12 -15.12
N TRP A 671 -7.58 -2.41 -15.07
CA TRP A 671 -7.51 -3.28 -16.25
C TRP A 671 -8.79 -3.26 -17.08
N ARG A 672 -9.97 -3.14 -16.45
CA ARG A 672 -11.24 -3.07 -17.17
C ARG A 672 -11.33 -1.87 -18.13
N ARG A 673 -10.66 -0.75 -17.81
CA ARG A 673 -10.62 0.44 -18.68
C ARG A 673 -9.65 0.31 -19.84
N MET A 674 -8.78 -0.68 -19.77
CA MET A 674 -7.79 -0.99 -20.81
C MET A 674 -8.23 -2.14 -21.70
N GLY A 675 -9.53 -2.55 -21.65
CA GLY A 675 -10.07 -3.63 -22.45
C GLY A 675 -9.68 -5.04 -21.98
N ARG A 676 -9.17 -5.17 -20.75
CA ARG A 676 -8.78 -6.45 -20.11
C ARG A 676 -9.47 -6.60 -18.76
N ALA A 677 -10.80 -6.61 -18.77
CA ALA A 677 -11.55 -6.76 -17.54
C ALA A 677 -11.31 -8.12 -16.88
N PRO A 678 -11.38 -8.23 -15.55
CA PRO A 678 -11.19 -9.48 -14.80
C PRO A 678 -12.03 -10.64 -15.34
N GLN A 679 -13.22 -10.34 -15.86
CA GLN A 679 -14.13 -11.33 -16.47
C GLN A 679 -13.49 -12.09 -17.65
N SER A 680 -12.53 -11.49 -18.36
CA SER A 680 -11.80 -12.16 -19.45
C SER A 680 -10.76 -13.16 -18.95
N VAL A 681 -10.41 -13.14 -17.68
CA VAL A 681 -9.42 -14.05 -17.06
C VAL A 681 -10.11 -15.10 -16.19
N ALA A 682 -11.03 -14.67 -15.33
CA ALA A 682 -11.66 -15.52 -14.33
C ALA A 682 -13.17 -15.77 -14.60
N GLY A 683 -13.74 -15.20 -15.66
CA GLY A 683 -15.17 -15.27 -15.92
C GLY A 683 -16.03 -14.36 -15.05
N VAL A 684 -15.44 -13.75 -14.03
CA VAL A 684 -16.06 -12.88 -13.04
C VAL A 684 -15.18 -11.67 -12.76
N GLY A 685 -15.73 -10.64 -12.13
CA GLY A 685 -14.98 -9.50 -11.67
C GLY A 685 -15.75 -8.66 -10.67
N MET A 686 -15.03 -7.81 -9.95
CA MET A 686 -15.49 -6.99 -8.83
C MET A 686 -16.84 -6.34 -9.09
N THR A 687 -17.75 -6.48 -8.14
CA THR A 687 -19.06 -5.85 -8.17
C THR A 687 -19.41 -5.09 -6.90
N ALA A 688 -19.00 -5.56 -5.74
CA ALA A 688 -19.30 -4.93 -4.47
C ALA A 688 -18.27 -5.26 -3.39
N GLN A 689 -18.23 -4.41 -2.37
CA GLN A 689 -17.46 -4.63 -1.16
C GLN A 689 -18.27 -4.28 0.08
N GLY A 690 -18.09 -5.05 1.14
CA GLY A 690 -18.62 -4.81 2.48
C GLY A 690 -17.94 -5.75 3.46
N PHE A 691 -17.64 -5.30 4.67
CA PHE A 691 -16.73 -6.01 5.58
C PHE A 691 -17.40 -6.31 6.94
N ASP A 692 -18.73 -6.40 6.98
CA ASP A 692 -19.49 -6.81 8.17
C ASP A 692 -19.82 -8.31 8.14
N LEU A 693 -20.94 -8.70 7.58
CA LEU A 693 -21.39 -10.08 7.50
C LEU A 693 -21.25 -10.61 6.08
N SER A 694 -20.73 -11.80 5.96
CA SER A 694 -20.75 -12.61 4.74
C SER A 694 -22.02 -13.45 4.66
N THR A 695 -22.28 -14.07 3.51
CA THR A 695 -23.46 -14.90 3.29
C THR A 695 -23.09 -16.25 2.65
N HIS A 696 -24.06 -16.98 2.18
CA HIS A 696 -23.94 -18.31 1.57
C HIS A 696 -24.30 -18.25 0.09
N PHE A 697 -23.87 -19.28 -0.65
CA PHE A 697 -24.28 -19.48 -2.04
C PHE A 697 -25.47 -20.43 -2.12
N GLU A 698 -26.32 -20.20 -3.10
CA GLU A 698 -27.37 -21.08 -3.54
C GLU A 698 -27.09 -21.57 -4.95
N ARG A 699 -27.40 -22.83 -5.24
CA ARG A 699 -27.22 -23.45 -6.55
C ARG A 699 -28.17 -22.82 -7.56
N THR A 700 -27.67 -22.54 -8.76
CA THR A 700 -28.51 -22.13 -9.90
C THR A 700 -28.95 -23.35 -10.73
N PRO A 701 -29.91 -23.20 -11.65
CA PRO A 701 -30.26 -24.27 -12.61
C PRO A 701 -29.07 -24.76 -13.43
N GLU A 702 -28.08 -23.91 -13.72
CA GLU A 702 -26.89 -24.26 -14.50
C GLU A 702 -25.95 -25.21 -13.75
N SER A 703 -26.05 -25.30 -12.43
CA SER A 703 -25.29 -26.26 -11.61
C SER A 703 -25.62 -27.73 -11.88
N PHE A 704 -26.74 -28.00 -12.56
CA PHE A 704 -27.15 -29.35 -12.95
C PHE A 704 -26.68 -29.74 -14.37
N ASP A 705 -25.96 -28.85 -15.05
CA ASP A 705 -25.32 -29.20 -16.32
C ASP A 705 -24.29 -30.32 -16.10
N PRO A 706 -24.30 -31.41 -16.89
CA PRO A 706 -23.36 -32.52 -16.74
C PRO A 706 -21.87 -32.12 -16.79
N ARG A 707 -21.52 -31.02 -17.44
CA ARG A 707 -20.15 -30.51 -17.53
C ARG A 707 -19.57 -30.14 -16.17
N VAL A 708 -20.42 -29.71 -15.22
CA VAL A 708 -20.00 -29.21 -13.90
C VAL A 708 -20.48 -30.09 -12.75
N ALA A 709 -21.15 -31.20 -13.04
CA ALA A 709 -21.73 -32.08 -12.02
C ALA A 709 -20.68 -32.56 -10.98
N PHE A 710 -19.44 -32.73 -11.40
CA PHE A 710 -18.34 -33.14 -10.52
C PHE A 710 -18.16 -32.19 -9.32
N ALA A 711 -18.34 -30.88 -9.49
CA ALA A 711 -18.15 -29.90 -8.44
C ALA A 711 -19.14 -30.05 -7.29
N PHE A 712 -20.34 -30.58 -7.57
CA PHE A 712 -21.42 -30.73 -6.62
C PHE A 712 -21.58 -32.15 -6.08
N GLU A 713 -20.64 -33.05 -6.33
CA GLU A 713 -20.68 -34.41 -5.82
C GLU A 713 -20.71 -34.38 -4.27
N GLY A 714 -21.74 -35.00 -3.67
CA GLY A 714 -21.99 -35.03 -2.23
C GLY A 714 -22.50 -33.71 -1.64
N ILE A 715 -23.00 -32.77 -2.47
CA ILE A 715 -23.66 -31.52 -2.07
C ILE A 715 -25.13 -31.58 -2.51
N GLY A 716 -26.06 -31.40 -1.57
CA GLY A 716 -27.50 -31.45 -1.85
C GLY A 716 -27.99 -30.37 -2.81
N GLU A 717 -29.11 -30.64 -3.51
CA GLU A 717 -29.68 -29.72 -4.50
C GLU A 717 -30.09 -28.36 -3.92
N SER A 718 -30.65 -28.36 -2.71
CA SER A 718 -31.09 -27.16 -1.98
C SER A 718 -30.19 -26.81 -0.79
N GLU A 719 -29.01 -27.39 -0.73
CA GLU A 719 -28.08 -27.15 0.35
C GLU A 719 -27.42 -25.77 0.17
N ARG A 720 -27.46 -24.97 1.24
CA ARG A 720 -26.75 -23.69 1.30
C ARG A 720 -25.26 -23.94 1.42
N ILE A 721 -24.47 -23.41 0.49
CA ILE A 721 -23.04 -23.61 0.44
C ILE A 721 -22.35 -22.49 1.20
N GLY A 722 -21.64 -22.83 2.28
CA GLY A 722 -20.84 -21.88 3.05
C GLY A 722 -21.64 -20.85 3.84
N GLY A 723 -22.73 -21.26 4.51
CA GLY A 723 -23.42 -20.43 5.53
C GLY A 723 -22.67 -20.40 6.86
N PHE A 724 -21.34 -20.37 6.81
CA PHE A 724 -20.38 -20.38 7.91
C PHE A 724 -19.02 -19.90 7.39
N GLY A 725 -18.17 -19.41 8.28
CA GLY A 725 -16.82 -18.96 7.91
C GLY A 725 -16.25 -18.01 8.95
N LEU A 726 -14.94 -17.81 8.93
CA LEU A 726 -14.21 -16.94 9.85
C LEU A 726 -14.37 -15.45 9.50
N LEU A 727 -14.72 -15.16 8.26
CA LEU A 727 -14.93 -13.79 7.77
C LEU A 727 -16.41 -13.51 7.64
N GLY A 728 -17.02 -12.91 8.66
CA GLY A 728 -18.42 -12.50 8.64
C GLY A 728 -19.44 -13.65 8.61
N ASP A 729 -19.10 -14.82 9.15
CA ASP A 729 -19.97 -16.00 9.27
C ASP A 729 -20.49 -16.58 7.95
N GLY A 730 -19.78 -16.36 6.84
CA GLY A 730 -20.16 -16.88 5.52
C GLY A 730 -18.96 -17.07 4.57
N ALA A 731 -19.19 -17.82 3.49
CA ALA A 731 -18.20 -18.05 2.45
C ALA A 731 -18.29 -17.06 1.26
N ALA A 732 -19.40 -16.30 1.15
CA ALA A 732 -19.58 -15.24 0.18
C ALA A 732 -19.51 -13.87 0.88
N GLY A 733 -18.41 -13.15 0.69
CA GLY A 733 -18.30 -11.89 1.39
C GLY A 733 -16.97 -11.15 1.20
N TRP A 734 -16.90 -10.01 1.85
CA TRP A 734 -15.87 -9.01 1.82
C TRP A 734 -15.82 -8.29 0.48
N GLU A 735 -15.04 -8.74 -0.45
CA GLU A 735 -15.08 -8.27 -1.82
C GLU A 735 -15.56 -9.41 -2.70
N VAL A 736 -16.54 -9.12 -3.54
CA VAL A 736 -17.28 -10.14 -4.27
C VAL A 736 -17.37 -9.79 -5.75
N ASP A 737 -17.32 -10.83 -6.58
CA ASP A 737 -17.30 -10.73 -8.02
C ASP A 737 -18.58 -11.29 -8.64
N ARG A 738 -18.95 -10.80 -9.84
CA ARG A 738 -20.04 -11.32 -10.62
C ARG A 738 -19.66 -11.59 -12.07
N ALA A 739 -20.39 -12.47 -12.71
CA ALA A 739 -20.37 -12.65 -14.16
C ALA A 739 -21.03 -11.46 -14.88
N ASP A 740 -20.42 -11.00 -15.97
CA ASP A 740 -20.97 -9.96 -16.84
C ASP A 740 -20.45 -10.14 -18.27
N LEU A 741 -21.35 -10.54 -19.19
CA LEU A 741 -21.03 -10.75 -20.61
C LEU A 741 -20.47 -9.49 -21.28
N ARG A 742 -20.88 -8.31 -20.83
CA ARG A 742 -20.41 -7.03 -21.39
C ARG A 742 -18.94 -6.76 -21.07
N LEU A 743 -18.43 -7.39 -20.01
CA LEU A 743 -17.07 -7.25 -19.52
C LEU A 743 -16.19 -8.44 -19.88
N GLY A 744 -16.73 -9.44 -20.59
CA GLY A 744 -15.92 -10.53 -21.15
C GLY A 744 -16.09 -11.89 -20.48
N THR A 745 -17.08 -12.08 -19.60
CA THR A 745 -17.49 -13.43 -19.20
C THR A 745 -17.80 -14.25 -20.46
N PRO A 746 -17.21 -15.43 -20.67
CA PRO A 746 -17.46 -16.23 -21.86
C PRO A 746 -18.95 -16.57 -22.00
N PRO A 747 -19.54 -16.47 -23.21
CA PRO A 747 -20.97 -16.73 -23.39
C PRO A 747 -21.44 -18.16 -23.04
N HIS A 748 -20.51 -19.12 -23.03
CA HIS A 748 -20.78 -20.52 -22.65
C HIS A 748 -20.48 -20.83 -21.18
N ALA A 749 -20.03 -19.81 -20.41
CA ALA A 749 -19.80 -19.99 -18.99
C ALA A 749 -21.10 -20.29 -18.25
N LEU A 750 -21.04 -21.23 -17.34
CA LEU A 750 -22.12 -21.60 -16.43
C LEU A 750 -21.98 -20.80 -15.15
N VAL A 751 -23.03 -20.08 -14.74
CA VAL A 751 -23.15 -19.51 -13.41
C VAL A 751 -23.75 -20.58 -12.50
N VAL A 752 -22.91 -21.30 -11.76
CA VAL A 752 -23.30 -22.54 -11.08
C VAL A 752 -23.86 -22.31 -9.68
N ALA A 753 -23.51 -21.20 -9.03
CA ALA A 753 -24.10 -20.78 -7.77
C ALA A 753 -24.03 -19.26 -7.66
N THR A 754 -24.93 -18.67 -6.86
CA THR A 754 -24.94 -17.23 -6.60
C THR A 754 -25.28 -16.95 -5.14
N ALA A 755 -24.75 -15.86 -4.61
CA ALA A 755 -25.08 -15.32 -3.31
C ALA A 755 -25.66 -13.91 -3.46
N THR A 756 -26.77 -13.60 -2.80
CA THR A 756 -27.53 -12.35 -2.96
C THR A 756 -27.93 -11.69 -1.65
N ASP A 757 -27.84 -12.38 -0.53
CA ASP A 757 -28.32 -11.88 0.77
C ASP A 757 -27.25 -11.02 1.48
N PHE A 758 -26.78 -9.98 0.80
CA PHE A 758 -25.81 -9.05 1.36
C PHE A 758 -26.46 -7.93 2.15
N THR A 759 -25.76 -7.45 3.18
CA THR A 759 -26.23 -6.36 4.07
C THR A 759 -26.18 -5.00 3.39
N ALA A 760 -26.73 -3.98 4.06
CA ALA A 760 -26.62 -2.58 3.65
C ALA A 760 -25.18 -2.01 3.74
N SER A 761 -24.22 -2.74 4.30
CA SER A 761 -22.80 -2.37 4.31
C SER A 761 -22.09 -2.72 3.01
N TYR A 762 -22.68 -3.59 2.18
CA TYR A 762 -22.15 -3.90 0.85
C TYR A 762 -22.55 -2.82 -0.14
N HIS A 763 -21.57 -2.07 -0.60
CA HIS A 763 -21.76 -1.01 -1.58
C HIS A 763 -21.41 -1.48 -2.98
N TRP A 764 -22.28 -1.20 -3.93
CA TRP A 764 -21.99 -1.41 -5.34
C TRP A 764 -20.78 -0.61 -5.76
N MET A 765 -19.92 -1.19 -6.60
CA MET A 765 -18.65 -0.58 -7.00
C MET A 765 -18.85 0.78 -7.69
N LYS A 766 -17.99 1.73 -7.34
CA LYS A 766 -18.08 3.13 -7.79
C LYS A 766 -17.94 3.28 -9.31
N GLU A 767 -17.19 2.41 -9.95
CA GLU A 767 -16.89 2.43 -11.39
C GLU A 767 -18.11 2.15 -12.29
N GLU A 768 -19.17 1.61 -11.72
CA GLU A 768 -20.44 1.37 -12.43
C GLU A 768 -21.55 2.34 -12.04
N LEU A 769 -21.33 3.16 -11.04
CA LEU A 769 -22.31 4.15 -10.62
C LEU A 769 -22.46 5.26 -11.66
N THR A 770 -23.67 5.44 -12.16
CA THR A 770 -24.03 6.58 -13.00
C THR A 770 -24.52 7.76 -12.19
N HIS A 771 -25.03 7.51 -10.98
CA HIS A 771 -25.50 8.53 -10.03
C HIS A 771 -25.06 8.16 -8.62
N THR A 772 -24.60 9.13 -7.85
CA THR A 772 -24.29 8.94 -6.43
C THR A 772 -25.58 8.79 -5.64
N HIS A 773 -25.84 7.61 -5.07
CA HIS A 773 -27.01 7.35 -4.27
C HIS A 773 -26.67 6.41 -3.09
N SER A 774 -26.98 6.85 -1.88
CA SER A 774 -26.66 6.12 -0.65
C SER A 774 -27.45 4.82 -0.43
N ALA A 775 -28.48 4.57 -1.27
CA ALA A 775 -29.32 3.38 -1.18
C ALA A 775 -28.94 2.26 -2.17
N ILE A 776 -27.78 2.37 -2.85
CA ILE A 776 -27.30 1.31 -3.75
C ILE A 776 -26.39 0.37 -2.95
N THR A 777 -27.02 -0.60 -2.29
CA THR A 777 -26.37 -1.53 -1.37
C THR A 777 -26.83 -2.96 -1.65
N GLY A 778 -26.31 -3.92 -0.88
CA GLY A 778 -26.73 -5.33 -0.94
C GLY A 778 -28.22 -5.58 -0.78
N GLU A 779 -28.90 -4.74 0.01
CA GLU A 779 -30.35 -4.86 0.23
C GLU A 779 -31.20 -4.32 -0.95
N THR A 780 -30.65 -3.50 -1.82
CA THR A 780 -31.44 -2.73 -2.80
C THR A 780 -30.98 -2.89 -4.27
N CYS A 781 -29.78 -3.43 -4.49
CA CYS A 781 -29.20 -3.55 -5.83
C CYS A 781 -28.95 -5.02 -6.20
N PRO A 782 -29.65 -5.57 -7.20
CA PRO A 782 -29.46 -6.96 -7.64
C PRO A 782 -28.11 -7.23 -8.29
N LEU A 783 -27.34 -6.19 -8.60
CA LEU A 783 -25.96 -6.32 -9.09
C LEU A 783 -24.95 -6.56 -7.95
N VAL A 784 -25.33 -6.31 -6.71
CA VAL A 784 -24.57 -6.71 -5.52
C VAL A 784 -24.88 -8.17 -5.25
N ARG A 785 -24.13 -9.05 -5.90
CA ARG A 785 -24.22 -10.51 -5.79
C ARG A 785 -22.84 -11.11 -6.01
N CYS A 786 -22.68 -12.37 -5.63
CA CYS A 786 -21.44 -13.13 -5.83
C CYS A 786 -21.76 -14.36 -6.68
N ASP A 787 -21.13 -14.49 -7.85
CA ASP A 787 -21.41 -15.55 -8.81
C ASP A 787 -20.25 -16.55 -8.88
N MET A 788 -20.50 -17.85 -8.65
CA MET A 788 -19.54 -18.90 -9.00
C MET A 788 -19.72 -19.28 -10.47
N VAL A 789 -18.61 -19.40 -11.19
CA VAL A 789 -18.65 -19.76 -12.61
C VAL A 789 -17.73 -20.93 -12.92
N PHE A 790 -18.15 -21.68 -13.95
CA PHE A 790 -17.37 -22.71 -14.62
C PHE A 790 -17.45 -22.53 -16.13
N TYR A 791 -16.34 -22.66 -16.82
CA TYR A 791 -16.31 -22.75 -18.30
C TYR A 791 -15.07 -23.49 -18.78
N GLU A 792 -15.23 -24.11 -19.94
CA GLU A 792 -14.15 -24.79 -20.66
C GLU A 792 -13.33 -23.77 -21.44
N THR A 793 -12.03 -24.02 -21.57
CA THR A 793 -11.10 -23.23 -22.39
C THR A 793 -10.53 -24.09 -23.51
N PRO A 794 -9.90 -23.49 -24.53
CA PRO A 794 -9.28 -24.26 -25.63
C PRO A 794 -8.35 -25.37 -25.14
N ASN A 795 -8.16 -26.38 -25.96
CA ASN A 795 -7.23 -27.48 -25.74
C ASN A 795 -7.48 -28.32 -24.46
N GLY A 796 -8.74 -28.39 -24.03
CA GLY A 796 -9.16 -29.26 -22.91
C GLY A 796 -8.84 -28.68 -21.53
N GLY A 797 -8.69 -27.35 -21.45
CA GLY A 797 -8.58 -26.62 -20.21
C GLY A 797 -9.95 -26.19 -19.64
N ALA A 798 -9.95 -25.61 -18.47
CA ALA A 798 -11.15 -25.08 -17.83
C ALA A 798 -10.81 -23.98 -16.78
N VAL A 799 -11.81 -23.18 -16.44
CA VAL A 799 -11.76 -22.21 -15.35
C VAL A 799 -12.90 -22.45 -14.35
N PHE A 800 -12.58 -22.37 -13.08
CA PHE A 800 -13.56 -22.36 -11.98
C PHE A 800 -13.27 -21.20 -11.05
N SER A 801 -14.30 -20.42 -10.71
CA SER A 801 -14.15 -19.21 -9.86
C SER A 801 -15.15 -19.22 -8.72
N THR A 802 -14.66 -18.97 -7.49
CA THR A 802 -15.49 -18.86 -6.29
C THR A 802 -15.95 -17.44 -6.00
N SER A 803 -15.22 -16.43 -6.52
CA SER A 803 -15.64 -15.02 -6.57
C SER A 803 -15.73 -14.30 -5.22
N SER A 804 -15.08 -14.83 -4.16
CA SER A 804 -15.21 -14.30 -2.79
C SER A 804 -13.90 -14.41 -2.03
N ILE A 805 -13.49 -13.32 -1.38
CA ILE A 805 -12.37 -13.33 -0.44
C ILE A 805 -12.65 -14.21 0.77
N ALA A 806 -13.91 -14.27 1.22
CA ALA A 806 -14.29 -15.00 2.42
C ALA A 806 -14.25 -16.55 2.25
N TRP A 807 -14.12 -17.06 1.01
CA TRP A 807 -14.12 -18.50 0.71
C TRP A 807 -13.06 -19.27 1.51
N ALA A 808 -11.83 -18.80 1.53
CA ALA A 808 -10.71 -19.47 2.22
C ALA A 808 -10.96 -19.62 3.73
N GLY A 809 -11.53 -18.59 4.38
CA GLY A 809 -11.89 -18.62 5.81
C GLY A 809 -13.02 -19.59 6.18
N ALA A 810 -13.74 -20.14 5.19
CA ALA A 810 -14.76 -21.15 5.41
C ALA A 810 -14.24 -22.60 5.28
N LEU A 811 -13.07 -22.80 4.68
CA LEU A 811 -12.49 -24.14 4.43
C LEU A 811 -12.31 -24.95 5.71
N SER A 812 -11.81 -24.30 6.78
CA SER A 812 -11.45 -24.96 8.05
C SER A 812 -12.65 -25.24 8.97
N HIS A 813 -13.85 -24.77 8.63
CA HIS A 813 -15.06 -25.00 9.43
C HIS A 813 -15.30 -26.50 9.66
N ASP A 814 -15.76 -26.86 10.87
CA ASP A 814 -15.97 -28.23 11.31
C ASP A 814 -14.79 -29.17 10.96
N ARG A 815 -13.57 -28.71 11.20
CA ARG A 815 -12.35 -29.47 10.90
C ARG A 815 -12.30 -29.98 9.46
N TYR A 816 -12.60 -29.07 8.50
CA TYR A 816 -12.64 -29.34 7.06
C TYR A 816 -13.75 -30.29 6.58
N ASN A 817 -14.71 -30.67 7.44
CA ASN A 817 -15.83 -31.52 7.08
C ASN A 817 -17.08 -30.69 6.76
N ASN A 818 -17.03 -29.95 5.66
CA ASN A 818 -18.10 -29.06 5.26
C ASN A 818 -18.23 -29.00 3.72
N ASN A 819 -19.28 -28.38 3.21
CA ASN A 819 -19.58 -28.34 1.78
C ASN A 819 -18.64 -27.40 0.97
N VAL A 820 -18.09 -26.36 1.59
CA VAL A 820 -17.05 -25.50 0.96
C VAL A 820 -15.78 -26.31 0.69
N SER A 821 -15.31 -27.02 1.72
CA SER A 821 -14.17 -27.94 1.63
C SER A 821 -14.41 -29.04 0.60
N ARG A 822 -15.59 -29.64 0.58
CA ARG A 822 -15.96 -30.71 -0.37
C ARG A 822 -15.97 -30.22 -1.81
N MET A 823 -16.61 -29.09 -2.08
CA MET A 823 -16.64 -28.50 -3.41
C MET A 823 -15.22 -28.19 -3.92
N THR A 824 -14.41 -27.54 -3.08
CA THR A 824 -13.03 -27.22 -3.42
C THR A 824 -12.22 -28.48 -3.74
N GLU A 825 -12.39 -29.54 -2.94
CA GLU A 825 -11.74 -30.84 -3.19
C GLU A 825 -12.18 -31.45 -4.52
N ASN A 826 -13.48 -31.49 -4.80
CA ASN A 826 -14.04 -32.03 -6.04
C ASN A 826 -13.47 -31.29 -7.26
N VAL A 827 -13.45 -29.97 -7.22
CA VAL A 827 -12.91 -29.12 -8.31
C VAL A 827 -11.43 -29.41 -8.51
N ILE A 828 -10.62 -29.35 -7.46
CA ILE A 828 -9.17 -29.56 -7.59
C ILE A 828 -8.86 -30.97 -8.11
N ARG A 829 -9.51 -32.02 -7.56
CA ARG A 829 -9.26 -33.40 -8.02
C ARG A 829 -9.57 -33.57 -9.51
N ARG A 830 -10.67 -32.96 -10.00
CA ARG A 830 -11.00 -32.96 -11.45
C ARG A 830 -9.99 -32.13 -12.26
N PHE A 831 -9.51 -31.01 -11.72
CA PHE A 831 -8.60 -30.10 -12.41
C PHE A 831 -7.17 -30.65 -12.49
N ILE A 832 -6.74 -31.50 -11.57
CA ILE A 832 -5.43 -32.19 -11.65
C ILE A 832 -5.50 -33.55 -12.38
N ASP A 833 -6.69 -34.05 -12.67
CA ASP A 833 -6.87 -35.31 -13.46
C ASP A 833 -6.33 -35.10 -14.89
N PRO A 834 -5.63 -36.05 -15.49
CA PRO A 834 -5.10 -35.91 -16.85
C PRO A 834 -6.19 -35.86 -17.94
N ALA A 835 -7.41 -36.36 -17.70
CA ALA A 835 -8.46 -36.35 -18.70
C ALA A 835 -8.88 -34.92 -19.08
N PRO A 836 -9.02 -34.55 -20.35
CA PRO A 836 -9.44 -33.22 -20.79
C PRO A 836 -10.88 -32.90 -20.35
N PHE A 837 -11.22 -31.62 -20.35
CA PHE A 837 -12.58 -31.12 -20.24
C PHE A 837 -13.29 -31.17 -21.58
#